data_7e6868b36b2a23000091731375b0c881
#
_entry.id   7e6868b36b2a23000091731375b0c881
#
_cell.length_a   1.000
_cell.length_b   1.000
_cell.length_c   1.000
_cell.angle_alpha   90.00
_cell.angle_beta   90.00
_cell.angle_gamma   90.00
#
_symmetry.space_group_name_H-M   'P 1'
#
loop_
_entity.id
_entity.type
_entity.pdbx_description
1 polymer ?
#
loop_
_entity_poly.entity_id
_entity_poly.type
_entity_poly.pdbx_seq_one_letter_code
_entity_poly.pdbx_strand_id
1 'polypeptide(L)'
;MEFKSYHKDHDFLHVGCEEPRAYFIPYESKEKALRNERDKSEYFLNLCGDWNFRFYESFEDLEDDFLSLPFKEKMLVPSSWQNATEKGYDAPQYLNSNYPYPLDMPHVPDENPCALYSRDVIVPENFEGKKVYINFEGVDSCFYLFVNDKFVAYSQVSHCTSEIDVTEYLKSGKNKFDVLVVKWCDGSYLEDQDYFRLSGIFREVYLLSRQENHIKDVYLRSDVSEDLKKAEIRIEADKKVDFVLLSPEGKEILSGDSDNTITLENPILWNAENPQLYKLLILDGDEVIPFSIGLKRLEIKNAIMYLNNEKIKLYGINRHDSHPVLGHATPVEHMKEDLYILKRASCNCIRTSHYPNDPRFLEYCDEMGFMVIDEADIETHGMGFEYRNDWDWMRWSMLSTVDEWEEAYVDRAKRLFERDKNHGCVVMWSLGNESGCGKNHRAMNKYIKSREPRAIIHYENAHLEFRAVPEGEDFRDISDVESRMYAPLEYTKDYLEQENIPKPFYFCEYVCSMTTGDIHAHVDLMEQYDELCGMCIWEMTDHAVAVKGKNKEIGYRYGSDFGDIPNDNICCIDGLVFADRKLRPGYFEMKKAYEPFKATYENGKVKIFNKRFFTTLSDVYFTWNIEKDGKVILSGEIYDTDIAPRGEKEFTLFEEKDFDGISMLNIFCKMKEETYWCEKDYEIGFYQAELSFERKVKASESSAPEVEEGRRFVKISTDKAVYTFDKSYGRLASIVANGKELLASPEKIQIWKAHGYNQGGLADERKSASMEIARQKTYSAIVEKKENSVVINVSFSHGGASVVPVIRGDMKFEFAGDGAVKISVDAKKRESAPQLARFGLEFMLTDGMENMEYFGFGPTESYPDRHKACYKAHFKSTVSENFVPYIRPIENSAHYESIFGAVTDSDGKGLIFTTEDSFSFNAMHFTSEMLEKTLHDDELEPLSETVVNIDLRHDILGSKSDYYKTYEPERFWDDNELKLSFKISPFDKSQDNPFEM
;
A
#
# COMPACT_ATOMS: atom_id res chain seq x y z
N MET A 1 -16.64 -19.32 40.15
CA MET A 1 -17.42 -18.05 40.13
C MET A 1 -18.43 -18.17 38.99
N GLU A 2 -19.71 -18.02 39.25
CA GLU A 2 -20.68 -18.08 38.13
C GLU A 2 -20.83 -16.67 37.56
N PHE A 3 -20.40 -16.44 36.32
CA PHE A 3 -20.67 -15.23 35.56
C PHE A 3 -21.28 -15.63 34.20
N LYS A 4 -22.09 -14.76 33.61
CA LYS A 4 -22.82 -15.04 32.38
C LYS A 4 -21.86 -15.03 31.19
N SER A 5 -22.01 -15.99 30.26
CA SER A 5 -21.26 -16.05 29.01
C SER A 5 -21.83 -15.06 27.98
N TYR A 6 -21.63 -13.76 28.22
CA TYR A 6 -22.16 -12.68 27.37
C TYR A 6 -21.71 -12.78 25.90
N HIS A 7 -20.50 -13.30 25.62
CA HIS A 7 -19.97 -13.48 24.28
C HIS A 7 -20.73 -14.49 23.40
N LYS A 8 -21.69 -15.22 23.99
CA LYS A 8 -22.60 -16.16 23.28
C LYS A 8 -24.03 -15.63 23.21
N ASP A 9 -24.31 -14.40 23.61
CA ASP A 9 -25.66 -13.86 23.78
C ASP A 9 -25.74 -12.44 23.18
N HIS A 10 -26.15 -12.36 21.92
CA HIS A 10 -26.18 -11.13 21.10
C HIS A 10 -27.14 -10.02 21.61
N ASP A 11 -27.94 -10.32 22.65
CA ASP A 11 -28.73 -9.29 23.36
C ASP A 11 -27.84 -8.38 24.24
N PHE A 12 -26.54 -8.69 24.38
CA PHE A 12 -25.62 -7.98 25.26
C PHE A 12 -24.33 -7.56 24.52
N LEU A 13 -24.35 -6.40 23.86
CA LEU A 13 -23.16 -5.84 23.27
C LEU A 13 -22.14 -5.36 24.33
N HIS A 14 -22.65 -4.74 25.39
CA HIS A 14 -21.89 -4.20 26.52
C HIS A 14 -22.59 -4.35 27.84
N VAL A 15 -21.83 -4.59 28.91
CA VAL A 15 -22.34 -4.62 30.30
C VAL A 15 -21.39 -3.82 31.18
N GLY A 16 -21.89 -2.82 31.89
CA GLY A 16 -21.09 -2.00 32.81
C GLY A 16 -20.15 -1.00 32.11
N CYS A 17 -20.31 -0.77 30.80
CA CYS A 17 -19.59 0.24 30.05
C CYS A 17 -20.33 1.57 30.06
N GLU A 18 -19.57 2.66 29.99
CA GLU A 18 -20.11 4.00 29.77
C GLU A 18 -20.53 4.20 28.29
N GLU A 19 -21.38 5.18 28.05
CA GLU A 19 -21.74 5.60 26.70
C GLU A 19 -20.50 6.12 25.94
N PRO A 20 -20.39 5.89 24.63
CA PRO A 20 -19.27 6.42 23.83
C PRO A 20 -19.30 7.95 23.81
N ARG A 21 -18.13 8.57 23.91
CA ARG A 21 -17.92 10.00 23.98
C ARG A 21 -16.72 10.44 23.14
N ALA A 22 -16.59 11.72 22.91
CA ALA A 22 -15.43 12.29 22.28
C ALA A 22 -14.14 11.93 23.04
N TYR A 23 -13.09 11.58 22.30
CA TYR A 23 -11.78 11.32 22.88
C TYR A 23 -11.16 12.63 23.40
N PHE A 24 -10.76 12.62 24.64
CA PHE A 24 -9.95 13.68 25.27
C PHE A 24 -9.33 13.21 26.58
N ILE A 25 -8.23 13.82 26.95
CA ILE A 25 -7.55 13.67 28.25
C ILE A 25 -7.60 15.00 28.98
N PRO A 26 -8.08 15.08 30.22
CA PRO A 26 -8.01 16.29 31.03
C PRO A 26 -6.61 16.51 31.60
N TYR A 27 -6.28 17.76 31.87
CA TYR A 27 -5.02 18.19 32.48
C TYR A 27 -5.28 19.14 33.65
N GLU A 28 -4.35 19.22 34.59
CA GLU A 28 -4.42 20.10 35.77
C GLU A 28 -4.02 21.55 35.47
N SER A 29 -3.55 21.86 34.26
CA SER A 29 -3.18 23.21 33.86
C SER A 29 -3.31 23.46 32.37
N LYS A 30 -3.54 24.73 31.99
CA LYS A 30 -3.57 25.16 30.58
C LYS A 30 -2.26 24.87 29.84
N GLU A 31 -1.12 25.00 30.54
CA GLU A 31 0.19 24.72 29.91
C GLU A 31 0.33 23.27 29.51
N LYS A 32 -0.03 22.32 30.39
CA LYS A 32 0.02 20.90 30.09
C LYS A 32 -1.03 20.49 29.06
N ALA A 33 -2.24 21.06 29.14
CA ALA A 33 -3.31 20.83 28.17
C ALA A 33 -2.89 21.26 26.75
N LEU A 34 -2.17 22.38 26.61
CA LEU A 34 -1.68 22.86 25.31
C LEU A 34 -0.59 21.97 24.71
N ARG A 35 0.19 21.26 25.54
CA ARG A 35 1.17 20.27 25.06
C ARG A 35 0.51 18.98 24.63
N ASN A 36 -0.62 18.65 25.21
CA ASN A 36 -1.42 17.43 24.96
C ASN A 36 -0.59 16.13 25.09
N GLU A 37 0.37 16.09 26.00
CA GLU A 37 1.16 14.90 26.31
C GLU A 37 0.44 14.10 27.41
N ARG A 38 -0.39 13.10 27.05
CA ARG A 38 -1.30 12.43 27.96
C ARG A 38 -0.61 11.79 29.17
N ASP A 39 0.59 11.22 29.02
CA ASP A 39 1.38 10.64 30.10
C ASP A 39 1.88 11.68 31.14
N LYS A 40 1.72 12.97 30.86
CA LYS A 40 2.08 14.07 31.77
C LYS A 40 0.88 14.62 32.55
N SER A 41 -0.31 14.15 32.26
CA SER A 41 -1.51 14.52 33.01
C SER A 41 -1.51 13.85 34.38
N GLU A 42 -1.87 14.60 35.44
CA GLU A 42 -2.08 14.03 36.78
C GLU A 42 -3.34 13.18 36.89
N TYR A 43 -4.21 13.21 35.89
CA TYR A 43 -5.44 12.43 35.81
C TYR A 43 -5.27 11.12 35.07
N PHE A 44 -4.14 10.90 34.41
CA PHE A 44 -3.86 9.75 33.57
C PHE A 44 -2.84 8.80 34.21
N LEU A 45 -3.15 7.50 34.19
CA LEU A 45 -2.20 6.47 34.58
C LEU A 45 -2.13 5.39 33.51
N ASN A 46 -1.01 5.31 32.83
CA ASN A 46 -0.75 4.30 31.80
C ASN A 46 -0.67 2.89 32.42
N LEU A 47 -1.38 1.94 31.86
CA LEU A 47 -1.36 0.52 32.25
C LEU A 47 -0.72 -0.38 31.21
N CYS A 48 -0.07 0.18 30.17
CA CYS A 48 0.67 -0.60 29.17
C CYS A 48 1.95 -1.20 29.73
N GLY A 49 2.50 -2.19 29.04
CA GLY A 49 3.71 -2.91 29.44
C GLY A 49 3.42 -4.37 29.78
N ASP A 50 4.26 -4.99 30.59
CA ASP A 50 4.13 -6.40 30.93
C ASP A 50 2.94 -6.69 31.85
N TRP A 51 2.01 -7.53 31.38
CA TRP A 51 0.95 -8.12 32.18
C TRP A 51 1.24 -9.59 32.46
N ASN A 52 0.87 -10.12 33.61
CA ASN A 52 0.82 -11.56 33.83
C ASN A 52 -0.18 -12.17 32.86
N PHE A 53 0.14 -13.33 32.28
CA PHE A 53 -0.62 -13.90 31.17
C PHE A 53 -0.84 -15.40 31.38
N ARG A 54 -2.05 -15.86 31.00
CA ARG A 54 -2.38 -17.28 30.92
C ARG A 54 -3.31 -17.52 29.76
N PHE A 55 -2.89 -18.36 28.83
CA PHE A 55 -3.66 -18.79 27.70
C PHE A 55 -4.45 -20.06 28.01
N TYR A 56 -5.65 -20.17 27.43
CA TYR A 56 -6.51 -21.32 27.43
C TYR A 56 -6.90 -21.63 25.98
N GLU A 57 -6.91 -22.92 25.62
CA GLU A 57 -7.30 -23.39 24.30
C GLU A 57 -8.79 -23.21 24.01
N SER A 58 -9.61 -23.23 25.08
CA SER A 58 -11.04 -22.97 25.04
C SER A 58 -11.51 -22.21 26.27
N PHE A 59 -12.53 -21.39 26.10
CA PHE A 59 -13.26 -20.76 27.20
C PHE A 59 -13.86 -21.79 28.16
N GLU A 60 -14.24 -22.98 27.66
CA GLU A 60 -14.77 -24.08 28.44
C GLU A 60 -13.72 -24.76 29.36
N ASP A 61 -12.42 -24.47 29.14
CA ASP A 61 -11.32 -24.97 29.97
C ASP A 61 -11.06 -24.11 31.21
N LEU A 62 -11.82 -23.04 31.41
CA LEU A 62 -11.67 -22.16 32.57
C LEU A 62 -12.03 -22.90 33.88
N GLU A 63 -11.11 -22.94 34.80
CA GLU A 63 -11.37 -23.49 36.16
C GLU A 63 -12.26 -22.55 36.99
N ASP A 64 -13.05 -23.06 37.90
CA ASP A 64 -13.94 -22.29 38.79
C ASP A 64 -13.19 -21.17 39.55
N ASP A 65 -11.91 -21.35 39.83
CA ASP A 65 -11.03 -20.45 40.57
C ASP A 65 -9.95 -19.80 39.70
N PHE A 66 -10.19 -19.72 38.38
CA PHE A 66 -9.20 -19.22 37.37
C PHE A 66 -8.54 -17.88 37.72
N LEU A 67 -9.23 -16.96 38.42
CA LEU A 67 -8.67 -15.69 38.88
C LEU A 67 -7.61 -15.86 40.00
N SER A 68 -7.61 -16.97 40.69
CA SER A 68 -6.73 -17.23 41.84
C SER A 68 -5.50 -18.05 41.50
N LEU A 69 -5.46 -18.67 40.31
CA LEU A 69 -4.37 -19.53 39.93
C LEU A 69 -3.08 -18.72 39.63
N PRO A 70 -1.90 -19.26 39.91
CA PRO A 70 -0.65 -18.55 39.69
C PRO A 70 -0.34 -18.38 38.19
N PHE A 71 0.20 -17.22 37.83
CA PHE A 71 0.72 -16.95 36.48
C PHE A 71 2.15 -17.47 36.33
N LYS A 72 2.47 -17.96 35.14
CA LYS A 72 3.83 -18.43 34.80
C LYS A 72 4.48 -17.57 33.73
N GLU A 73 3.69 -16.82 32.98
CA GLU A 73 4.10 -16.06 31.80
C GLU A 73 3.65 -14.61 31.85
N LYS A 74 4.20 -13.83 30.94
CA LYS A 74 3.83 -12.44 30.74
C LYS A 74 3.59 -12.19 29.28
N MET A 75 2.71 -11.23 28.99
CA MET A 75 2.42 -10.70 27.67
C MET A 75 2.57 -9.18 27.69
N LEU A 76 3.18 -8.65 26.63
CA LEU A 76 3.24 -7.20 26.41
C LEU A 76 1.84 -6.69 26.04
N VAL A 77 1.42 -5.58 26.62
CA VAL A 77 0.22 -4.83 26.26
C VAL A 77 0.67 -3.43 25.85
N PRO A 78 0.33 -2.94 24.64
CA PRO A 78 -0.47 -3.59 23.60
C PRO A 78 0.30 -4.63 22.78
N SER A 79 -0.35 -5.75 22.46
CA SER A 79 0.07 -6.70 21.41
C SER A 79 -1.02 -7.75 21.16
N SER A 80 -0.88 -8.49 20.04
CA SER A 80 -1.68 -9.69 19.78
C SER A 80 -0.89 -10.93 20.19
N TRP A 81 -1.55 -11.89 20.88
CA TRP A 81 -0.82 -13.07 21.42
C TRP A 81 -0.33 -14.04 20.35
N GLN A 82 -0.99 -14.08 19.17
CA GLN A 82 -0.58 -14.94 18.05
C GLN A 82 0.78 -14.55 17.47
N ASN A 83 1.17 -13.28 17.59
CA ASN A 83 2.48 -12.82 17.10
C ASN A 83 3.65 -13.30 17.97
N ALA A 84 3.38 -13.81 19.19
CA ALA A 84 4.37 -14.53 19.99
C ALA A 84 4.53 -15.99 19.51
N THR A 85 4.86 -16.17 18.23
CA THR A 85 4.86 -17.45 17.52
C THR A 85 5.72 -18.55 18.19
N GLU A 86 6.79 -18.14 18.88
CA GLU A 86 7.66 -19.05 19.62
C GLU A 86 7.01 -19.65 20.89
N LYS A 87 5.90 -19.08 21.35
CA LYS A 87 5.16 -19.55 22.53
C LYS A 87 4.18 -20.67 22.21
N GLY A 88 3.76 -20.76 20.94
CA GLY A 88 2.84 -21.79 20.47
C GLY A 88 1.46 -21.71 21.15
N TYR A 89 0.98 -20.48 21.38
CA TYR A 89 -0.42 -20.25 21.74
C TYR A 89 -1.36 -20.56 20.56
N ASP A 90 -2.34 -19.76 20.28
CA ASP A 90 -3.11 -19.81 19.06
C ASP A 90 -2.28 -19.32 17.84
N ALA A 91 -2.46 -19.92 16.68
CA ALA A 91 -1.71 -19.55 15.47
C ALA A 91 -2.33 -18.32 14.78
N PRO A 92 -1.51 -17.43 14.17
CA PRO A 92 -2.04 -16.44 13.26
C PRO A 92 -2.79 -17.12 12.11
N GLN A 93 -3.97 -16.62 11.77
CA GLN A 93 -4.78 -17.11 10.67
C GLN A 93 -5.16 -15.96 9.73
N TYR A 94 -4.80 -16.07 8.45
CA TYR A 94 -5.13 -15.05 7.48
C TYR A 94 -6.34 -15.45 6.65
N LEU A 95 -7.34 -14.57 6.63
CA LEU A 95 -8.55 -14.71 5.83
C LEU A 95 -8.93 -13.36 5.21
N ASN A 96 -9.31 -13.42 3.94
CA ASN A 96 -9.85 -12.28 3.20
C ASN A 96 -11.41 -12.35 3.18
N SER A 97 -11.94 -13.48 2.72
CA SER A 97 -13.37 -13.58 2.43
C SER A 97 -14.05 -14.79 3.06
N ASN A 98 -13.49 -15.35 4.12
CA ASN A 98 -14.04 -16.55 4.75
C ASN A 98 -13.99 -16.44 6.27
N TYR A 99 -15.04 -16.91 6.94
CA TYR A 99 -15.00 -17.10 8.38
C TYR A 99 -14.19 -18.35 8.75
N PRO A 100 -13.46 -18.31 9.87
CA PRO A 100 -12.70 -19.47 10.36
C PRO A 100 -13.57 -20.53 11.04
N TYR A 101 -14.88 -20.32 11.14
CA TYR A 101 -15.84 -21.16 11.84
C TYR A 101 -17.16 -21.26 11.05
N PRO A 102 -18.08 -22.20 11.42
CA PRO A 102 -19.37 -22.35 10.76
C PRO A 102 -20.24 -21.09 10.84
N LEU A 103 -20.97 -20.79 9.76
CA LEU A 103 -21.90 -19.66 9.68
C LEU A 103 -23.25 -20.02 10.34
N ASP A 104 -23.27 -20.10 11.67
CA ASP A 104 -24.44 -20.44 12.50
C ASP A 104 -24.75 -19.31 13.50
N MET A 105 -24.83 -18.08 12.96
CA MET A 105 -24.99 -16.87 13.76
C MET A 105 -26.27 -16.87 14.61
N PRO A 106 -26.22 -16.35 15.84
CA PRO A 106 -25.08 -15.64 16.46
C PRO A 106 -24.08 -16.57 17.19
N HIS A 107 -24.16 -17.89 17.00
CA HIS A 107 -23.38 -18.87 17.75
C HIS A 107 -21.93 -18.95 17.29
N VAL A 108 -21.01 -18.75 18.21
CA VAL A 108 -19.56 -18.96 17.97
C VAL A 108 -19.14 -20.36 18.45
N PRO A 109 -17.98 -20.88 17.97
CA PRO A 109 -17.50 -22.20 18.40
C PRO A 109 -17.36 -22.35 19.93
N ASP A 110 -17.56 -23.56 20.45
CA ASP A 110 -17.22 -23.89 21.84
C ASP A 110 -15.70 -24.00 22.04
N GLU A 111 -14.97 -24.45 21.01
CA GLU A 111 -13.50 -24.41 20.94
C GLU A 111 -13.08 -22.96 20.64
N ASN A 112 -13.16 -22.11 21.66
CA ASN A 112 -12.98 -20.67 21.58
C ASN A 112 -11.79 -20.24 22.44
N PRO A 113 -10.61 -20.01 21.87
CA PRO A 113 -9.43 -19.61 22.64
C PRO A 113 -9.67 -18.35 23.47
N CYS A 114 -9.09 -18.32 24.66
CA CYS A 114 -9.13 -17.12 25.50
C CYS A 114 -7.85 -16.96 26.31
N ALA A 115 -7.63 -15.74 26.81
CA ALA A 115 -6.47 -15.45 27.64
C ALA A 115 -6.81 -14.54 28.81
N LEU A 116 -6.29 -14.87 29.97
CA LEU A 116 -6.39 -14.05 31.16
C LEU A 116 -5.13 -13.19 31.29
N TYR A 117 -5.32 -11.88 31.20
CA TYR A 117 -4.33 -10.86 31.54
C TYR A 117 -4.56 -10.39 32.96
N SER A 118 -3.49 -10.22 33.75
CA SER A 118 -3.59 -9.78 35.14
C SER A 118 -2.50 -8.76 35.47
N ARG A 119 -2.88 -7.66 36.12
CA ARG A 119 -1.96 -6.63 36.56
C ARG A 119 -2.31 -6.10 37.94
N ASP A 120 -1.29 -6.02 38.79
CA ASP A 120 -1.38 -5.32 40.04
C ASP A 120 -1.05 -3.84 39.85
N VAL A 121 -1.96 -2.97 40.25
CA VAL A 121 -1.86 -1.52 40.06
C VAL A 121 -1.97 -0.82 41.40
N ILE A 122 -1.05 0.07 41.69
CA ILE A 122 -1.16 1.00 42.81
C ILE A 122 -1.81 2.27 42.24
N VAL A 123 -3.05 2.50 42.62
CA VAL A 123 -3.78 3.70 42.19
C VAL A 123 -3.19 4.90 42.94
N PRO A 124 -2.84 6.00 42.24
CA PRO A 124 -2.24 7.19 42.86
C PRO A 124 -3.17 7.83 43.90
N GLU A 125 -2.56 8.38 44.99
CA GLU A 125 -3.32 9.02 46.07
C GLU A 125 -4.19 10.20 45.57
N ASN A 126 -3.78 10.92 44.52
CA ASN A 126 -4.56 12.02 43.93
C ASN A 126 -5.81 11.54 43.16
N PHE A 127 -6.01 10.23 43.01
CA PHE A 127 -7.26 9.64 42.49
C PHE A 127 -8.28 9.38 43.60
N GLU A 128 -7.87 9.39 44.90
CA GLU A 128 -8.77 9.14 46.00
C GLU A 128 -9.90 10.19 46.07
N GLY A 129 -11.13 9.72 46.22
CA GLY A 129 -12.32 10.57 46.27
C GLY A 129 -12.77 11.15 44.93
N LYS A 130 -12.20 10.65 43.83
CA LYS A 130 -12.60 10.98 42.45
C LYS A 130 -13.28 9.77 41.79
N LYS A 131 -13.95 10.00 40.66
CA LYS A 131 -14.33 8.94 39.73
C LYS A 131 -13.08 8.42 39.04
N VAL A 132 -12.99 7.11 38.88
CA VAL A 132 -11.89 6.45 38.17
C VAL A 132 -12.43 5.53 37.11
N TYR A 133 -12.04 5.78 35.89
CA TYR A 133 -12.43 5.00 34.71
C TYR A 133 -11.23 4.21 34.20
N ILE A 134 -11.43 2.94 33.85
CA ILE A 134 -10.47 2.22 33.01
C ILE A 134 -10.90 2.33 31.56
N ASN A 135 -9.98 2.62 30.68
CA ASN A 135 -10.19 2.74 29.25
C ASN A 135 -9.38 1.66 28.52
N PHE A 136 -10.05 0.91 27.67
CA PHE A 136 -9.46 0.02 26.68
C PHE A 136 -9.68 0.63 25.30
N GLU A 137 -8.64 1.04 24.60
CA GLU A 137 -8.79 1.67 23.26
C GLU A 137 -9.01 0.65 22.14
N GLY A 138 -8.72 -0.63 22.38
CA GLY A 138 -9.01 -1.74 21.47
C GLY A 138 -8.66 -3.09 22.09
N VAL A 139 -9.60 -4.03 22.02
CA VAL A 139 -9.45 -5.42 22.46
C VAL A 139 -10.19 -6.35 21.51
N ASP A 140 -9.49 -7.28 20.91
CA ASP A 140 -10.02 -8.20 19.92
C ASP A 140 -10.21 -9.61 20.50
N SER A 141 -11.43 -10.16 20.48
CA SER A 141 -12.74 -9.64 19.95
C SER A 141 -13.62 -9.07 21.04
N CYS A 142 -13.58 -9.67 22.25
CA CYS A 142 -14.35 -9.21 23.41
C CYS A 142 -13.62 -9.52 24.71
N PHE A 143 -14.05 -8.90 25.79
CA PHE A 143 -13.42 -9.13 27.10
C PHE A 143 -14.37 -9.02 28.28
N TYR A 144 -13.96 -9.67 29.38
CA TYR A 144 -14.55 -9.56 30.72
C TYR A 144 -13.54 -8.87 31.64
N LEU A 145 -13.96 -7.84 32.34
CA LEU A 145 -13.17 -7.13 33.31
C LEU A 145 -13.52 -7.56 34.73
N PHE A 146 -12.51 -7.91 35.53
CA PHE A 146 -12.62 -8.13 36.97
C PHE A 146 -11.69 -7.19 37.73
N VAL A 147 -12.18 -6.59 38.80
CA VAL A 147 -11.35 -5.75 39.69
C VAL A 147 -11.45 -6.30 41.10
N ASN A 148 -10.30 -6.63 41.68
CA ASN A 148 -10.23 -7.26 43.01
C ASN A 148 -11.13 -8.50 43.14
N ASP A 149 -11.08 -9.39 42.13
CA ASP A 149 -11.83 -10.65 42.00
C ASP A 149 -13.36 -10.47 41.84
N LYS A 150 -13.85 -9.28 41.51
CA LYS A 150 -15.27 -9.01 41.23
C LYS A 150 -15.46 -8.72 39.76
N PHE A 151 -16.47 -9.33 39.13
CA PHE A 151 -16.91 -8.97 37.81
C PHE A 151 -17.38 -7.51 37.76
N VAL A 152 -16.93 -6.76 36.76
CA VAL A 152 -17.23 -5.33 36.57
C VAL A 152 -17.93 -5.07 35.25
N ALA A 153 -17.38 -5.59 34.14
CA ALA A 153 -17.87 -5.27 32.81
C ALA A 153 -17.62 -6.39 31.80
N TYR A 154 -18.40 -6.36 30.72
CA TYR A 154 -18.18 -7.05 29.46
C TYR A 154 -18.26 -6.05 28.31
N SER A 155 -17.42 -6.18 27.32
CA SER A 155 -17.45 -5.35 26.10
C SER A 155 -16.98 -6.13 24.88
N GLN A 156 -17.53 -5.78 23.72
CA GLN A 156 -17.13 -6.23 22.39
C GLN A 156 -16.97 -5.02 21.46
N VAL A 157 -16.77 -5.22 20.15
CA VAL A 157 -16.38 -4.26 19.11
C VAL A 157 -14.90 -3.90 19.23
N SER A 158 -14.10 -4.67 18.52
CA SER A 158 -12.65 -4.77 18.69
C SER A 158 -11.90 -3.44 18.62
N HIS A 159 -12.25 -2.57 17.67
CA HIS A 159 -11.50 -1.34 17.38
C HIS A 159 -12.12 -0.08 18.02
N CYS A 160 -13.06 -0.24 18.93
CA CYS A 160 -13.71 0.87 19.60
C CYS A 160 -13.31 0.96 21.08
N THR A 161 -13.24 2.18 21.59
CA THR A 161 -12.91 2.43 23.01
C THR A 161 -14.00 1.93 23.93
N SER A 162 -13.63 1.21 24.97
CA SER A 162 -14.50 0.82 26.08
C SER A 162 -14.08 1.54 27.36
N GLU A 163 -14.89 2.45 27.86
CA GLU A 163 -14.70 3.16 29.13
C GLU A 163 -15.60 2.55 30.22
N ILE A 164 -15.03 2.27 31.40
CA ILE A 164 -15.71 1.54 32.47
C ILE A 164 -15.44 2.22 33.82
N ASP A 165 -16.49 2.60 34.55
CA ASP A 165 -16.36 3.13 35.92
C ASP A 165 -15.96 2.02 36.92
N VAL A 166 -14.73 2.11 37.42
CA VAL A 166 -14.20 1.16 38.40
C VAL A 166 -14.15 1.69 39.84
N THR A 167 -14.66 2.89 40.08
CA THR A 167 -14.55 3.65 41.32
C THR A 167 -14.93 2.81 42.55
N GLU A 168 -16.11 2.12 42.52
CA GLU A 168 -16.63 1.34 43.65
C GLU A 168 -15.88 0.01 43.90
N TYR A 169 -15.09 -0.42 42.94
CA TYR A 169 -14.32 -1.67 43.03
C TYR A 169 -12.90 -1.43 43.56
N LEU A 170 -12.43 -0.18 43.55
CA LEU A 170 -11.08 0.18 44.03
C LEU A 170 -11.00 0.19 45.56
N LYS A 171 -9.82 -0.16 46.07
CA LYS A 171 -9.42 -0.02 47.45
C LYS A 171 -8.13 0.78 47.55
N SER A 172 -7.88 1.37 48.74
CA SER A 172 -6.62 2.06 48.97
C SER A 172 -5.42 1.13 48.79
N GLY A 173 -4.40 1.62 48.07
CA GLY A 173 -3.17 0.90 47.75
C GLY A 173 -3.27 0.01 46.54
N LYS A 174 -2.90 -1.26 46.65
CA LYS A 174 -2.77 -2.20 45.56
C LYS A 174 -4.13 -2.76 45.14
N ASN A 175 -4.42 -2.64 43.84
CA ASN A 175 -5.62 -3.23 43.23
C ASN A 175 -5.20 -4.20 42.12
N LYS A 176 -5.94 -5.29 41.96
CA LYS A 176 -5.74 -6.30 40.95
C LYS A 176 -6.75 -6.10 39.85
N PHE A 177 -6.29 -5.95 38.62
CA PHE A 177 -7.10 -5.90 37.41
C PHE A 177 -6.87 -7.19 36.63
N ASP A 178 -7.92 -7.92 36.35
CA ASP A 178 -7.93 -9.13 35.53
C ASP A 178 -8.82 -8.90 34.32
N VAL A 179 -8.31 -9.20 33.12
CA VAL A 179 -9.02 -9.06 31.86
C VAL A 179 -8.99 -10.40 31.15
N LEU A 180 -10.14 -11.03 31.03
CA LEU A 180 -10.31 -12.26 30.25
C LEU A 180 -10.72 -11.88 28.83
N VAL A 181 -9.80 -11.98 27.90
CA VAL A 181 -10.04 -11.73 26.46
C VAL A 181 -10.46 -13.03 25.80
N VAL A 182 -11.52 -13.01 25.00
CA VAL A 182 -12.07 -14.18 24.29
C VAL A 182 -11.95 -13.92 22.78
N LYS A 183 -11.46 -14.90 22.04
CA LYS A 183 -11.16 -14.78 20.61
C LYS A 183 -12.41 -14.54 19.76
N TRP A 184 -13.51 -15.23 20.03
CA TRP A 184 -14.73 -15.14 19.26
C TRP A 184 -15.92 -14.75 20.12
N CYS A 185 -16.73 -13.83 19.63
CA CYS A 185 -18.04 -13.49 20.18
C CYS A 185 -19.05 -13.35 19.03
N ASP A 186 -20.34 -13.20 19.34
CA ASP A 186 -21.37 -12.92 18.34
C ASP A 186 -21.02 -11.72 17.45
N GLY A 187 -20.36 -10.68 18.01
CA GLY A 187 -19.86 -9.52 17.26
C GLY A 187 -18.81 -9.86 16.19
N SER A 188 -18.09 -10.99 16.31
CA SER A 188 -17.11 -11.44 15.34
C SER A 188 -17.71 -11.76 13.96
N TYR A 189 -19.03 -11.96 13.87
CA TYR A 189 -19.74 -12.06 12.59
C TYR A 189 -19.84 -10.73 11.83
N LEU A 190 -19.57 -9.60 12.49
CA LEU A 190 -19.50 -8.27 11.86
C LEU A 190 -18.06 -7.79 11.64
N GLU A 191 -17.05 -8.59 11.99
CA GLU A 191 -15.64 -8.23 11.97
C GLU A 191 -14.83 -9.23 11.13
N ASP A 192 -15.25 -9.38 9.85
CA ASP A 192 -14.65 -10.32 8.88
C ASP A 192 -13.71 -9.60 7.90
N GLN A 193 -12.92 -8.65 8.39
CA GLN A 193 -12.00 -7.84 7.58
C GLN A 193 -10.90 -8.67 6.93
N ASP A 194 -10.40 -8.18 5.79
CA ASP A 194 -9.27 -8.75 5.04
C ASP A 194 -7.95 -8.51 5.78
N TYR A 195 -7.67 -9.32 6.81
CA TYR A 195 -6.44 -9.24 7.58
C TYR A 195 -6.23 -10.51 8.44
N PHE A 196 -5.11 -10.59 9.16
CA PHE A 196 -4.90 -11.69 10.11
C PHE A 196 -5.93 -11.67 11.24
N ARG A 197 -6.51 -12.82 11.55
CA ARG A 197 -7.35 -13.03 12.75
C ARG A 197 -6.45 -13.12 13.97
N LEU A 198 -6.30 -12.02 14.67
CA LEU A 198 -5.47 -11.89 15.85
C LEU A 198 -6.34 -11.50 17.04
N SER A 199 -5.81 -11.68 18.25
CA SER A 199 -6.57 -11.39 19.47
C SER A 199 -5.65 -10.87 20.56
N GLY A 200 -6.23 -10.12 21.48
CA GLY A 200 -5.51 -9.57 22.62
C GLY A 200 -5.89 -8.12 22.91
N ILE A 201 -5.22 -7.54 23.89
CA ILE A 201 -5.33 -6.12 24.18
C ILE A 201 -4.33 -5.43 23.24
N PHE A 202 -4.80 -4.98 22.07
CA PHE A 202 -3.91 -4.49 21.00
C PHE A 202 -3.78 -2.97 20.93
N ARG A 203 -4.59 -2.22 21.70
CA ARG A 203 -4.42 -0.78 21.90
C ARG A 203 -4.19 -0.46 23.37
N GLU A 204 -3.87 0.79 23.68
CA GLU A 204 -3.46 1.18 25.02
C GLU A 204 -4.58 1.03 26.06
N VAL A 205 -4.17 0.73 27.30
CA VAL A 205 -5.01 0.66 28.49
C VAL A 205 -4.52 1.65 29.51
N TYR A 206 -5.44 2.40 30.11
CA TYR A 206 -5.11 3.39 31.14
C TYR A 206 -6.24 3.62 32.12
N LEU A 207 -5.90 4.15 33.30
CA LEU A 207 -6.88 4.72 34.21
C LEU A 207 -6.95 6.24 34.00
N LEU A 208 -8.19 6.74 34.03
CA LEU A 208 -8.49 8.16 33.97
C LEU A 208 -9.25 8.57 35.24
N SER A 209 -8.69 9.48 36.03
CA SER A 209 -9.41 10.03 37.18
C SER A 209 -10.14 11.31 36.79
N ARG A 210 -11.36 11.47 37.26
CA ARG A 210 -12.23 12.62 36.97
C ARG A 210 -12.90 13.11 38.26
N GLN A 211 -13.24 14.38 38.29
CA GLN A 211 -14.03 14.93 39.39
C GLN A 211 -15.39 14.23 39.45
N GLU A 212 -16.04 14.19 40.63
CA GLU A 212 -17.36 13.58 40.79
C GLU A 212 -18.39 14.15 39.81
N ASN A 213 -18.38 15.46 39.59
CA ASN A 213 -19.25 16.14 38.63
C ASN A 213 -18.44 16.69 37.45
N HIS A 214 -17.80 15.80 36.70
CA HIS A 214 -17.04 16.12 35.50
C HIS A 214 -17.91 16.19 34.25
N ILE A 215 -17.38 16.79 33.16
CA ILE A 215 -17.95 16.76 31.83
C ILE A 215 -17.85 15.33 31.31
N LYS A 216 -18.96 14.76 30.83
CA LYS A 216 -18.99 13.41 30.24
C LYS A 216 -18.61 13.45 28.77
N ASP A 217 -19.18 14.37 28.00
CA ASP A 217 -18.99 14.48 26.56
C ASP A 217 -18.93 15.93 26.10
N VAL A 218 -18.23 16.16 24.99
CA VAL A 218 -18.15 17.48 24.32
C VAL A 218 -18.31 17.30 22.83
N TYR A 219 -19.24 18.04 22.22
CA TYR A 219 -19.33 18.17 20.78
C TYR A 219 -19.10 19.61 20.34
N LEU A 220 -18.15 19.84 19.46
CA LEU A 220 -17.77 21.14 18.92
C LEU A 220 -18.38 21.33 17.54
N ARG A 221 -19.62 21.85 17.48
CA ARG A 221 -20.27 22.10 16.19
C ARG A 221 -19.71 23.37 15.57
N SER A 222 -19.03 23.23 14.44
CA SER A 222 -18.54 24.37 13.67
C SER A 222 -19.35 24.56 12.39
N ASP A 223 -19.59 25.83 12.04
CA ASP A 223 -20.23 26.23 10.78
C ASP A 223 -19.47 27.40 10.16
N VAL A 224 -19.08 27.25 8.89
CA VAL A 224 -18.39 28.30 8.12
C VAL A 224 -19.33 28.82 7.06
N SER A 225 -19.49 30.16 7.01
CA SER A 225 -20.35 30.85 6.05
C SER A 225 -19.98 30.54 4.60
N GLU A 226 -20.93 30.70 3.67
CA GLU A 226 -20.71 30.47 2.24
C GLU A 226 -19.59 31.33 1.63
N ASP A 227 -19.47 32.58 2.12
CA ASP A 227 -18.42 33.52 1.68
C ASP A 227 -17.08 33.33 2.42
N LEU A 228 -17.00 32.32 3.31
CA LEU A 228 -15.84 31.95 4.14
C LEU A 228 -15.36 33.06 5.11
N LYS A 229 -16.15 34.11 5.30
CA LYS A 229 -15.76 35.27 6.12
C LYS A 229 -16.15 35.16 7.58
N LYS A 230 -16.98 34.20 7.92
CA LYS A 230 -17.47 34.00 9.28
C LYS A 230 -17.45 32.52 9.64
N ALA A 231 -17.03 32.20 10.84
CA ALA A 231 -17.24 30.89 11.42
C ALA A 231 -17.95 31.01 12.77
N GLU A 232 -18.85 30.06 13.04
CA GLU A 232 -19.51 29.91 14.31
C GLU A 232 -19.12 28.56 14.92
N ILE A 233 -18.77 28.53 16.22
CA ILE A 233 -18.51 27.31 16.97
C ILE A 233 -19.46 27.30 18.16
N ARG A 234 -20.18 26.17 18.34
CA ARG A 234 -21.04 25.93 19.50
C ARG A 234 -20.45 24.75 20.27
N ILE A 235 -20.33 24.92 21.58
CA ILE A 235 -19.89 23.90 22.50
C ILE A 235 -21.12 23.23 23.09
N GLU A 236 -21.38 21.99 22.69
CA GLU A 236 -22.42 21.13 23.28
C GLU A 236 -21.75 20.24 24.33
N ALA A 237 -22.11 20.39 25.58
CA ALA A 237 -21.65 19.56 26.70
C ALA A 237 -22.83 19.28 27.64
N ASP A 238 -22.71 18.24 28.48
CA ASP A 238 -23.76 17.84 29.43
C ASP A 238 -23.97 18.82 30.58
N LYS A 239 -23.10 19.83 30.70
CA LYS A 239 -23.24 20.98 31.61
C LYS A 239 -22.60 22.23 31.01
N LYS A 240 -22.94 23.40 31.62
CA LYS A 240 -22.31 24.69 31.26
C LYS A 240 -20.83 24.66 31.64
N VAL A 241 -19.96 25.10 30.71
CA VAL A 241 -18.50 25.14 30.86
C VAL A 241 -17.92 26.47 30.43
N ASP A 242 -16.81 26.87 31.02
CA ASP A 242 -16.01 28.02 30.57
C ASP A 242 -14.98 27.52 29.52
N PHE A 243 -14.56 28.42 28.65
CA PHE A 243 -13.56 28.11 27.63
C PHE A 243 -12.57 29.23 27.37
N VAL A 244 -11.42 28.87 26.80
CA VAL A 244 -10.41 29.74 26.21
C VAL A 244 -10.09 29.27 24.80
N LEU A 245 -10.24 30.14 23.81
CA LEU A 245 -9.91 29.84 22.41
C LEU A 245 -8.61 30.56 22.03
N LEU A 246 -7.67 29.77 21.45
CA LEU A 246 -6.40 30.27 20.92
C LEU A 246 -6.37 30.16 19.41
N SER A 247 -5.71 31.13 18.76
CA SER A 247 -5.45 31.07 17.31
C SER A 247 -4.47 29.91 16.97
N PRO A 248 -4.31 29.55 15.68
CA PRO A 248 -3.31 28.56 15.27
C PRO A 248 -1.88 28.89 15.71
N GLU A 249 -1.54 30.19 15.87
CA GLU A 249 -0.24 30.64 16.37
C GLU A 249 -0.13 30.59 17.91
N GLY A 250 -1.14 30.06 18.62
CA GLY A 250 -1.17 29.91 20.06
C GLY A 250 -1.52 31.18 20.85
N LYS A 251 -2.05 32.21 20.20
CA LYS A 251 -2.47 33.46 20.88
C LYS A 251 -3.94 33.34 21.34
N GLU A 252 -4.22 33.65 22.60
CA GLU A 252 -5.59 33.77 23.11
C GLU A 252 -6.35 34.87 22.35
N ILE A 253 -7.50 34.52 21.77
CA ILE A 253 -8.36 35.38 20.96
C ILE A 253 -9.71 35.65 21.61
N LEU A 254 -10.20 34.70 22.40
CA LEU A 254 -11.50 34.78 23.04
C LEU A 254 -11.58 33.89 24.26
N SER A 255 -12.31 34.30 25.29
CA SER A 255 -12.74 33.48 26.42
C SER A 255 -14.21 33.74 26.73
N GLY A 256 -14.91 32.79 27.28
CA GLY A 256 -16.33 32.88 27.59
C GLY A 256 -16.89 31.58 28.14
N ASP A 257 -18.19 31.40 28.00
CA ASP A 257 -18.89 30.19 28.44
C ASP A 257 -19.70 29.53 27.29
N SER A 258 -20.06 28.27 27.46
CA SER A 258 -20.73 27.44 26.44
C SER A 258 -22.18 27.87 26.12
N ASP A 259 -22.80 28.78 26.89
CA ASP A 259 -24.10 29.36 26.54
C ASP A 259 -24.03 30.31 25.33
N ASN A 260 -22.80 30.73 24.97
CA ASN A 260 -22.56 31.69 23.90
C ASN A 260 -21.92 31.00 22.69
N THR A 261 -22.46 31.31 21.51
CA THR A 261 -21.82 30.90 20.26
C THR A 261 -20.52 31.69 20.05
N ILE A 262 -19.42 31.01 19.84
CA ILE A 262 -18.15 31.61 19.45
C ILE A 262 -18.27 32.06 17.99
N THR A 263 -18.01 33.34 17.72
CA THR A 263 -18.01 33.89 16.35
C THR A 263 -16.61 34.36 16.00
N LEU A 264 -16.11 33.91 14.85
CA LEU A 264 -14.84 34.35 14.29
C LEU A 264 -15.07 35.04 12.96
N GLU A 265 -14.55 36.25 12.83
CA GLU A 265 -14.53 37.00 11.57
C GLU A 265 -13.24 36.69 10.81
N ASN A 266 -13.34 36.41 9.51
CA ASN A 266 -12.25 35.97 8.65
C ASN A 266 -11.42 34.82 9.28
N PRO A 267 -12.04 33.65 9.54
CA PRO A 267 -11.36 32.53 10.18
C PRO A 267 -10.24 31.98 9.31
N ILE A 268 -9.22 31.45 9.94
CA ILE A 268 -8.20 30.63 9.26
C ILE A 268 -8.79 29.23 9.08
N LEU A 269 -8.90 28.79 7.84
CA LEU A 269 -9.54 27.54 7.53
C LEU A 269 -8.52 26.40 7.40
N TRP A 270 -8.91 25.23 7.88
CA TRP A 270 -8.16 23.99 7.74
C TRP A 270 -8.31 23.41 6.32
N ASN A 271 -7.23 22.92 5.76
CA ASN A 271 -7.21 22.05 4.58
C ASN A 271 -5.96 21.15 4.62
N ALA A 272 -5.92 20.11 3.78
CA ALA A 272 -4.85 19.13 3.79
C ALA A 272 -3.45 19.67 3.39
N GLU A 273 -3.40 20.81 2.69
CA GLU A 273 -2.13 21.44 2.26
C GLU A 273 -1.62 22.48 3.28
N ASN A 274 -2.52 23.03 4.10
CA ASN A 274 -2.22 23.98 5.16
C ASN A 274 -3.12 23.72 6.38
N PRO A 275 -2.78 22.71 7.22
CA PRO A 275 -3.64 22.22 8.30
C PRO A 275 -3.60 23.10 9.54
N GLN A 276 -4.21 24.28 9.48
CA GLN A 276 -4.26 25.23 10.58
C GLN A 276 -5.34 24.85 11.59
N LEU A 277 -4.95 24.71 12.85
CA LEU A 277 -5.82 24.27 13.94
C LEU A 277 -5.92 25.34 15.03
N TYR A 278 -7.14 25.76 15.37
CA TYR A 278 -7.40 26.49 16.60
C TYR A 278 -7.26 25.54 17.80
N LYS A 279 -6.86 26.05 18.96
CA LYS A 279 -6.86 25.29 20.21
C LYS A 279 -7.95 25.81 21.13
N LEU A 280 -8.87 24.94 21.53
CA LEU A 280 -9.92 25.26 22.51
C LEU A 280 -9.59 24.53 23.81
N LEU A 281 -9.50 25.30 24.89
CA LEU A 281 -9.38 24.77 26.25
C LEU A 281 -10.73 24.89 26.95
N ILE A 282 -11.33 23.77 27.31
CA ILE A 282 -12.53 23.74 28.15
C ILE A 282 -12.09 23.68 29.60
N LEU A 283 -12.67 24.52 30.43
CA LEU A 283 -12.33 24.64 31.85
C LEU A 283 -13.45 24.07 32.69
N ASP A 284 -13.17 23.00 33.45
CA ASP A 284 -14.14 22.31 34.30
C ASP A 284 -13.57 22.10 35.71
N GLY A 285 -13.77 23.04 36.59
CA GLY A 285 -13.17 23.02 37.93
C GLY A 285 -11.67 23.01 37.87
N ASP A 286 -11.03 21.92 38.31
CA ASP A 286 -9.57 21.74 38.27
C ASP A 286 -9.11 21.05 36.96
N GLU A 287 -10.02 20.68 36.07
CA GLU A 287 -9.72 20.02 34.80
C GLU A 287 -9.67 21.01 33.64
N VAL A 288 -8.65 20.92 32.81
CA VAL A 288 -8.51 21.63 31.55
C VAL A 288 -8.49 20.61 30.41
N ILE A 289 -9.47 20.64 29.53
CA ILE A 289 -9.63 19.69 28.44
C ILE A 289 -9.29 20.39 27.12
N PRO A 290 -8.23 19.96 26.42
CA PRO A 290 -7.85 20.55 25.14
C PRO A 290 -8.59 19.90 23.97
N PHE A 291 -8.96 20.71 22.97
CA PHE A 291 -9.40 20.29 21.66
C PHE A 291 -8.67 21.05 20.55
N SER A 292 -8.36 20.37 19.47
CA SER A 292 -7.91 20.98 18.21
C SER A 292 -9.11 21.16 17.30
N ILE A 293 -9.28 22.34 16.70
CA ILE A 293 -10.43 22.63 15.84
C ILE A 293 -9.92 22.98 14.43
N GLY A 294 -10.18 22.14 13.47
CA GLY A 294 -9.98 22.39 12.05
C GLY A 294 -11.25 22.97 11.42
N LEU A 295 -11.34 24.31 11.29
CA LEU A 295 -12.49 24.97 10.69
C LEU A 295 -12.51 24.74 9.20
N LYS A 296 -13.58 24.15 8.68
CA LYS A 296 -13.76 23.86 7.25
C LYS A 296 -15.21 23.99 6.82
N ARG A 297 -15.41 24.22 5.53
CA ARG A 297 -16.70 24.08 4.85
C ARG A 297 -16.58 22.96 3.84
N LEU A 298 -17.24 21.85 4.09
CA LEU A 298 -17.26 20.67 3.22
C LEU A 298 -18.68 20.47 2.68
N GLU A 299 -18.83 20.29 1.38
CA GLU A 299 -20.14 20.12 0.74
C GLU A 299 -20.04 19.43 -0.63
N ILE A 300 -21.12 18.77 -1.03
CA ILE A 300 -21.32 18.25 -2.38
C ILE A 300 -22.33 19.13 -3.11
N LYS A 301 -21.93 19.67 -4.26
CA LYS A 301 -22.80 20.46 -5.16
C LYS A 301 -22.66 19.95 -6.59
N ASN A 302 -23.78 19.63 -7.24
CA ASN A 302 -23.79 19.15 -8.64
C ASN A 302 -22.83 17.98 -8.87
N ALA A 303 -22.86 16.99 -7.97
CA ALA A 303 -21.98 15.81 -7.97
C ALA A 303 -20.47 16.13 -7.89
N ILE A 304 -20.08 17.29 -7.36
CA ILE A 304 -18.69 17.69 -7.16
C ILE A 304 -18.47 17.96 -5.67
N MET A 305 -17.37 17.48 -5.13
CA MET A 305 -16.96 17.70 -3.74
C MET A 305 -16.17 19.01 -3.61
N TYR A 306 -16.56 19.84 -2.65
CA TYR A 306 -15.91 21.11 -2.35
C TYR A 306 -15.43 21.16 -0.91
N LEU A 307 -14.20 21.61 -0.71
CA LEU A 307 -13.65 22.01 0.58
C LEU A 307 -13.31 23.50 0.52
N ASN A 308 -13.88 24.31 1.43
CA ASN A 308 -13.67 25.76 1.47
C ASN A 308 -13.89 26.45 0.12
N ASN A 309 -14.96 26.06 -0.58
CA ASN A 309 -15.37 26.50 -1.91
C ASN A 309 -14.43 26.09 -3.08
N GLU A 310 -13.34 25.38 -2.83
CA GLU A 310 -12.48 24.83 -3.88
C GLU A 310 -12.90 23.40 -4.21
N LYS A 311 -12.92 23.06 -5.51
CA LYS A 311 -13.12 21.68 -5.96
C LYS A 311 -11.90 20.87 -5.55
N ILE A 312 -12.08 19.76 -4.83
CA ILE A 312 -10.97 18.94 -4.36
C ILE A 312 -10.95 17.57 -5.00
N LYS A 313 -9.77 16.94 -4.94
CA LYS A 313 -9.55 15.53 -5.27
C LYS A 313 -8.89 14.82 -4.09
N LEU A 314 -9.39 13.62 -3.78
CA LEU A 314 -8.83 12.76 -2.75
C LEU A 314 -7.81 11.81 -3.42
N TYR A 315 -6.52 12.12 -3.26
CA TYR A 315 -5.40 11.24 -3.63
C TYR A 315 -5.10 10.34 -2.45
N GLY A 316 -5.76 9.21 -2.38
CA GLY A 316 -5.89 8.43 -1.16
C GLY A 316 -5.23 7.07 -1.17
N ILE A 317 -5.19 6.49 0.02
CA ILE A 317 -4.74 5.13 0.30
C ILE A 317 -5.60 4.49 1.38
N ASN A 318 -5.78 3.17 1.32
CA ASN A 318 -6.33 2.35 2.38
C ASN A 318 -5.23 1.98 3.37
N ARG A 319 -5.51 2.05 4.67
CA ARG A 319 -4.56 1.75 5.74
C ARG A 319 -5.16 0.86 6.80
N HIS A 320 -4.56 -0.29 6.99
CA HIS A 320 -4.79 -1.18 8.13
C HIS A 320 -3.83 -0.91 9.29
N ASP A 321 -4.27 -1.19 10.52
CA ASP A 321 -3.39 -1.30 11.69
C ASP A 321 -2.64 -2.65 11.63
N SER A 322 -1.39 -2.62 11.16
CA SER A 322 -0.58 -3.82 11.02
C SER A 322 0.88 -3.58 11.40
N HIS A 323 1.39 -4.41 12.30
CA HIS A 323 2.79 -4.41 12.73
C HIS A 323 3.33 -5.85 12.73
N PRO A 324 4.46 -6.13 12.08
CA PRO A 324 4.92 -7.51 11.87
C PRO A 324 5.27 -8.28 13.16
N VAL A 325 5.56 -7.56 14.26
CA VAL A 325 5.92 -8.15 15.56
C VAL A 325 4.78 -8.06 16.57
N LEU A 326 3.99 -6.99 16.53
CA LEU A 326 2.98 -6.69 17.55
C LEU A 326 1.54 -7.03 17.10
N GLY A 327 1.36 -7.46 15.85
CA GLY A 327 0.05 -7.76 15.29
C GLY A 327 -0.74 -6.50 14.96
N HIS A 328 -1.97 -6.36 15.49
CA HIS A 328 -2.80 -5.17 15.28
C HIS A 328 -2.33 -3.95 16.10
N ALA A 329 -1.37 -4.12 17.00
CA ALA A 329 -0.84 -3.02 17.79
C ALA A 329 0.11 -2.14 16.97
N THR A 330 -0.27 -0.88 16.77
CA THR A 330 0.54 0.12 16.06
C THR A 330 0.97 1.23 17.02
N PRO A 331 2.23 1.21 17.54
CA PRO A 331 2.75 2.29 18.38
C PRO A 331 2.72 3.65 17.69
N VAL A 332 2.71 4.73 18.47
CA VAL A 332 2.63 6.12 17.96
C VAL A 332 3.71 6.42 16.91
N GLU A 333 4.94 5.99 17.14
CA GLU A 333 6.06 6.20 16.21
C GLU A 333 5.81 5.50 14.87
N HIS A 334 5.18 4.32 14.91
CA HIS A 334 4.82 3.57 13.72
C HIS A 334 3.70 4.26 12.93
N MET A 335 2.67 4.77 13.63
CA MET A 335 1.62 5.59 12.99
C MET A 335 2.20 6.84 12.32
N LYS A 336 3.12 7.53 12.98
CA LYS A 336 3.81 8.71 12.41
C LYS A 336 4.67 8.36 11.21
N GLU A 337 5.38 7.23 11.25
CA GLU A 337 6.16 6.75 10.10
C GLU A 337 5.28 6.51 8.88
N ASP A 338 4.12 5.85 9.07
CA ASP A 338 3.12 5.68 8.03
C ASP A 338 2.71 7.03 7.41
N LEU A 339 2.36 8.01 8.25
CA LEU A 339 1.96 9.34 7.80
C LEU A 339 3.10 10.09 7.08
N TYR A 340 4.35 9.96 7.52
CA TYR A 340 5.50 10.58 6.84
C TYR A 340 5.75 9.94 5.46
N ILE A 341 5.65 8.63 5.36
CA ILE A 341 5.75 7.91 4.08
C ILE A 341 4.70 8.44 3.11
N LEU A 342 3.45 8.60 3.55
CA LEU A 342 2.35 9.10 2.74
C LEU A 342 2.53 10.58 2.35
N LYS A 343 2.99 11.45 3.26
CA LYS A 343 3.31 12.85 2.94
C LYS A 343 4.38 12.98 1.87
N ARG A 344 5.44 12.15 1.95
CA ARG A 344 6.51 12.10 0.95
C ARG A 344 6.03 11.71 -0.45
N ALA A 345 4.90 11.04 -0.54
CA ALA A 345 4.23 10.69 -1.79
C ALA A 345 3.13 11.67 -2.21
N SER A 346 2.98 12.81 -1.50
CA SER A 346 1.89 13.78 -1.74
C SER A 346 0.48 13.19 -1.62
N CYS A 347 0.31 12.10 -0.89
CA CYS A 347 -0.98 11.57 -0.51
C CYS A 347 -1.69 12.56 0.41
N ASN A 348 -2.97 12.83 0.18
CA ASN A 348 -3.76 13.79 0.95
C ASN A 348 -5.00 13.18 1.62
N CYS A 349 -5.23 11.88 1.43
CA CYS A 349 -6.41 11.19 1.95
C CYS A 349 -6.06 9.78 2.46
N ILE A 350 -6.68 9.38 3.56
CA ILE A 350 -6.55 8.04 4.14
C ILE A 350 -7.97 7.51 4.41
N ARG A 351 -8.26 6.29 3.93
CA ARG A 351 -9.41 5.51 4.42
C ARG A 351 -8.92 4.58 5.53
N THR A 352 -9.57 4.67 6.69
CA THR A 352 -9.26 3.81 7.84
C THR A 352 -9.89 2.43 7.65
N SER A 353 -9.36 1.67 6.71
CA SER A 353 -9.86 0.35 6.35
C SER A 353 -9.55 -0.68 7.44
N HIS A 354 -10.52 -1.42 7.98
CA HIS A 354 -11.97 -1.26 7.83
C HIS A 354 -12.59 -1.08 9.21
N TYR A 355 -12.07 -0.13 9.98
CA TYR A 355 -12.42 0.13 11.37
C TYR A 355 -11.87 1.48 11.88
N PRO A 356 -12.41 2.06 12.95
CA PRO A 356 -11.86 3.27 13.55
C PRO A 356 -10.44 3.02 14.05
N ASN A 357 -9.47 3.87 13.62
CA ASN A 357 -8.08 3.77 14.06
C ASN A 357 -7.89 4.24 15.52
N ASP A 358 -6.66 4.15 16.07
CA ASP A 358 -6.30 4.77 17.36
C ASP A 358 -6.71 6.25 17.34
N PRO A 359 -7.37 6.80 18.37
CA PRO A 359 -7.84 8.18 18.35
C PRO A 359 -6.73 9.21 18.13
N ARG A 360 -5.48 8.92 18.54
CA ARG A 360 -4.31 9.78 18.27
C ARG A 360 -3.92 9.80 16.79
N PHE A 361 -4.25 8.76 16.04
CA PHE A 361 -4.01 8.74 14.60
C PHE A 361 -4.78 9.87 13.89
N LEU A 362 -6.03 10.11 14.31
CA LEU A 362 -6.82 11.20 13.78
C LEU A 362 -6.29 12.56 14.23
N GLU A 363 -5.79 12.69 15.48
CA GLU A 363 -5.10 13.91 15.92
C GLU A 363 -3.90 14.23 15.02
N TYR A 364 -3.09 13.22 14.65
CA TYR A 364 -1.98 13.41 13.70
C TYR A 364 -2.46 13.71 12.28
N CYS A 365 -3.56 13.13 11.83
CA CYS A 365 -4.18 13.49 10.55
C CYS A 365 -4.67 14.94 10.52
N ASP A 366 -5.27 15.43 11.61
CA ASP A 366 -5.63 16.85 11.79
C ASP A 366 -4.41 17.75 11.66
N GLU A 367 -3.31 17.42 12.36
CA GLU A 367 -2.08 18.20 12.46
C GLU A 367 -1.25 18.17 11.17
N MET A 368 -1.19 17.01 10.52
CA MET A 368 -0.37 16.81 9.33
C MET A 368 -1.12 17.11 8.03
N GLY A 369 -2.42 17.30 8.07
CA GLY A 369 -3.25 17.63 6.92
C GLY A 369 -3.52 16.41 6.04
N PHE A 370 -4.20 15.40 6.57
CA PHE A 370 -4.81 14.34 5.80
C PHE A 370 -6.32 14.43 5.90
N MET A 371 -7.02 14.30 4.78
CA MET A 371 -8.45 14.06 4.78
C MET A 371 -8.71 12.60 5.11
N VAL A 372 -9.63 12.33 6.03
CA VAL A 372 -9.90 10.96 6.50
C VAL A 372 -11.30 10.53 6.10
N ILE A 373 -11.40 9.32 5.56
CA ILE A 373 -12.65 8.58 5.44
C ILE A 373 -12.64 7.59 6.60
N ASP A 374 -13.38 7.95 7.65
CA ASP A 374 -13.39 7.22 8.91
C ASP A 374 -14.45 6.13 8.88
N GLU A 375 -14.05 4.88 9.10
CA GLU A 375 -14.90 3.72 8.79
C GLU A 375 -15.32 2.95 10.03
N ALA A 376 -16.60 2.54 10.03
CA ALA A 376 -17.17 1.71 11.09
C ALA A 376 -16.64 0.28 11.01
N ASP A 377 -16.48 -0.35 12.17
CA ASP A 377 -15.98 -1.71 12.36
C ASP A 377 -17.01 -2.77 11.91
N ILE A 378 -17.27 -2.82 10.59
CA ILE A 378 -18.23 -3.74 9.97
C ILE A 378 -17.66 -4.30 8.67
N GLU A 379 -17.56 -5.64 8.65
CA GLU A 379 -17.38 -6.42 7.43
C GLU A 379 -18.02 -7.79 7.59
N THR A 380 -18.71 -8.26 6.55
CA THR A 380 -19.41 -9.57 6.58
C THR A 380 -19.21 -10.32 5.26
N HIS A 381 -18.01 -10.21 4.68
CA HIS A 381 -17.71 -10.71 3.33
C HIS A 381 -18.04 -12.20 3.20
N GLY A 382 -17.56 -13.02 4.11
CA GLY A 382 -17.78 -14.48 4.10
C GLY A 382 -19.21 -14.93 4.27
N MET A 383 -20.15 -14.04 4.66
CA MET A 383 -21.58 -14.38 4.73
C MET A 383 -22.17 -14.74 3.37
N GLY A 384 -21.55 -14.28 2.26
CA GLY A 384 -21.98 -14.61 0.91
C GLY A 384 -21.83 -16.07 0.53
N PHE A 385 -21.09 -16.90 1.28
CA PHE A 385 -20.86 -18.30 0.97
C PHE A 385 -21.84 -19.23 1.71
N GLU A 386 -22.59 -20.05 0.99
CA GLU A 386 -23.28 -21.19 1.57
C GLU A 386 -22.36 -22.42 1.64
N TYR A 387 -21.62 -22.64 0.55
CA TYR A 387 -20.55 -23.62 0.45
C TYR A 387 -19.30 -22.96 -0.13
N ARG A 388 -18.13 -23.50 0.14
CA ARG A 388 -16.89 -23.01 -0.43
C ARG A 388 -17.00 -22.95 -1.96
N ASN A 389 -16.87 -21.75 -2.54
CA ASN A 389 -17.02 -21.40 -3.96
C ASN A 389 -18.49 -21.26 -4.46
N ASP A 390 -19.46 -21.12 -3.59
CA ASP A 390 -20.86 -20.87 -3.96
C ASP A 390 -21.30 -19.53 -3.35
N TRP A 391 -21.40 -18.49 -4.18
CA TRP A 391 -21.68 -17.13 -3.74
C TRP A 391 -23.16 -16.78 -3.91
N ASP A 392 -23.81 -16.33 -2.83
CA ASP A 392 -25.17 -15.82 -2.80
C ASP A 392 -25.21 -14.35 -2.31
N TRP A 393 -25.60 -13.47 -3.21
CA TRP A 393 -25.70 -12.02 -2.93
C TRP A 393 -26.72 -11.67 -1.84
N MET A 394 -27.85 -12.41 -1.76
CA MET A 394 -28.87 -12.16 -0.75
C MET A 394 -28.39 -12.63 0.63
N ARG A 395 -27.67 -13.74 0.67
CA ARG A 395 -27.04 -14.24 1.86
C ARG A 395 -25.98 -13.27 2.37
N TRP A 396 -25.19 -12.67 1.48
CA TRP A 396 -24.22 -11.63 1.82
C TRP A 396 -24.85 -10.44 2.54
N SER A 397 -26.05 -10.02 2.14
CA SER A 397 -26.81 -8.94 2.78
C SER A 397 -27.59 -9.35 4.03
N MET A 398 -27.54 -10.61 4.46
CA MET A 398 -28.44 -11.13 5.50
C MET A 398 -28.34 -10.36 6.80
N LEU A 399 -27.14 -10.17 7.36
CA LEU A 399 -26.95 -9.46 8.63
C LEU A 399 -27.35 -7.99 8.54
N SER A 400 -27.21 -7.36 7.36
CA SER A 400 -27.62 -5.97 7.15
C SER A 400 -29.12 -5.78 6.97
N THR A 401 -29.90 -6.88 6.82
CA THR A 401 -31.34 -6.84 6.52
C THR A 401 -32.24 -7.35 7.64
N VAL A 402 -31.75 -8.06 8.65
CA VAL A 402 -32.54 -8.61 9.75
C VAL A 402 -32.55 -7.68 10.96
N ASP A 403 -33.70 -7.61 11.68
CA ASP A 403 -33.91 -6.68 12.80
C ASP A 403 -33.00 -6.96 13.99
N GLU A 404 -32.68 -8.20 14.20
CA GLU A 404 -31.88 -8.68 15.33
C GLU A 404 -30.50 -8.09 15.38
N TRP A 405 -29.93 -7.68 14.24
CA TRP A 405 -28.60 -7.09 14.12
C TRP A 405 -28.59 -5.56 14.06
N GLU A 406 -29.75 -4.89 14.00
CA GLU A 406 -29.83 -3.43 13.86
C GLU A 406 -29.08 -2.71 15.00
N GLU A 407 -29.23 -3.17 16.25
CA GLU A 407 -28.58 -2.55 17.41
C GLU A 407 -27.06 -2.65 17.30
N ALA A 408 -26.51 -3.78 16.87
CA ALA A 408 -25.07 -3.99 16.69
C ALA A 408 -24.48 -3.09 15.57
N TYR A 409 -25.24 -2.89 14.48
CA TYR A 409 -24.86 -1.95 13.41
C TYR A 409 -24.85 -0.50 13.91
N VAL A 410 -25.93 -0.08 14.58
CA VAL A 410 -26.07 1.29 15.08
C VAL A 410 -25.05 1.57 16.18
N ASP A 411 -24.73 0.61 17.06
CA ASP A 411 -23.72 0.78 18.11
C ASP A 411 -22.34 1.08 17.49
N ARG A 412 -21.95 0.39 16.41
CA ARG A 412 -20.69 0.65 15.70
C ARG A 412 -20.65 2.04 15.09
N ALA A 413 -21.73 2.49 14.45
CA ALA A 413 -21.83 3.87 13.95
C ALA A 413 -21.80 4.92 15.07
N LYS A 414 -22.42 4.62 16.21
CA LYS A 414 -22.43 5.48 17.39
C LYS A 414 -21.04 5.60 17.98
N ARG A 415 -20.32 4.49 18.16
CA ARG A 415 -18.95 4.49 18.71
C ARG A 415 -17.97 5.21 17.81
N LEU A 416 -18.03 4.99 16.50
CA LEU A 416 -17.25 5.72 15.51
C LEU A 416 -17.51 7.23 15.63
N PHE A 417 -18.78 7.65 15.44
CA PHE A 417 -19.12 9.07 15.34
C PHE A 417 -18.89 9.81 16.66
N GLU A 418 -19.37 9.27 17.78
CA GLU A 418 -19.27 9.99 19.07
C GLU A 418 -17.82 10.13 19.55
N ARG A 419 -16.94 9.18 19.24
CA ARG A 419 -15.52 9.29 19.55
C ARG A 419 -14.81 10.36 18.69
N ASP A 420 -15.10 10.38 17.39
CA ASP A 420 -14.28 11.10 16.41
C ASP A 420 -14.93 12.37 15.84
N LYS A 421 -16.15 12.72 16.29
CA LYS A 421 -16.99 13.85 15.81
C LYS A 421 -16.33 15.23 15.84
N ASN A 422 -15.24 15.42 16.60
CA ASN A 422 -14.55 16.71 16.75
C ASN A 422 -13.34 16.87 15.83
N HIS A 423 -12.95 15.81 15.06
CA HIS A 423 -11.80 15.87 14.17
C HIS A 423 -12.07 16.63 12.87
N GLY A 424 -11.25 17.64 12.61
CA GLY A 424 -11.30 18.44 11.38
C GLY A 424 -10.95 17.65 10.12
N CYS A 425 -10.11 16.63 10.25
CA CYS A 425 -9.63 15.78 9.14
C CYS A 425 -10.73 14.90 8.53
N VAL A 426 -11.76 14.49 9.29
CA VAL A 426 -12.81 13.61 8.77
C VAL A 426 -13.64 14.32 7.72
N VAL A 427 -13.64 13.77 6.49
CA VAL A 427 -14.40 14.31 5.33
C VAL A 427 -15.56 13.40 4.91
N MET A 428 -15.50 12.11 5.20
CA MET A 428 -16.59 11.17 4.99
C MET A 428 -16.66 10.18 6.18
N TRP A 429 -17.89 9.79 6.52
CA TRP A 429 -18.17 8.75 7.49
C TRP A 429 -18.58 7.49 6.72
N SER A 430 -17.80 6.45 6.83
CA SER A 430 -18.04 5.20 6.13
C SER A 430 -18.74 4.18 7.03
N LEU A 431 -19.76 3.52 6.49
CA LEU A 431 -20.61 2.62 7.25
C LEU A 431 -20.08 1.18 7.34
N GLY A 432 -18.86 0.95 6.85
CA GLY A 432 -18.22 -0.36 6.84
C GLY A 432 -17.80 -0.78 5.44
N ASN A 433 -17.33 -2.01 5.33
CA ASN A 433 -16.81 -2.64 4.14
C ASN A 433 -17.63 -3.90 3.81
N GLU A 434 -17.64 -4.33 2.58
CA GLU A 434 -18.08 -5.62 2.01
C GLU A 434 -19.14 -6.41 2.83
N SER A 435 -20.27 -5.75 3.17
CA SER A 435 -21.30 -6.30 4.06
C SER A 435 -22.69 -6.38 3.40
N GLY A 436 -22.71 -6.53 2.05
CA GLY A 436 -23.96 -6.42 1.32
C GLY A 436 -24.61 -5.05 1.51
N CYS A 437 -25.93 -4.96 1.48
CA CYS A 437 -26.63 -3.69 1.71
C CYS A 437 -28.02 -3.92 2.30
N GLY A 438 -28.39 -3.18 3.34
CA GLY A 438 -29.68 -3.35 3.99
C GLY A 438 -30.11 -2.20 4.87
N LYS A 439 -31.28 -2.39 5.50
CA LYS A 439 -31.90 -1.40 6.39
C LYS A 439 -31.04 -1.04 7.61
N ASN A 440 -30.16 -1.94 8.07
CA ASN A 440 -29.30 -1.68 9.21
C ASN A 440 -28.24 -0.63 8.87
N HIS A 441 -27.67 -0.63 7.65
CA HIS A 441 -26.85 0.49 7.16
C HIS A 441 -27.63 1.80 7.06
N ARG A 442 -28.92 1.74 6.67
CA ARG A 442 -29.77 2.94 6.68
C ARG A 442 -30.02 3.46 8.11
N ALA A 443 -30.12 2.57 9.10
CA ALA A 443 -30.22 2.96 10.50
C ALA A 443 -28.94 3.65 10.99
N MET A 444 -27.75 3.15 10.60
CA MET A 444 -26.47 3.80 10.86
C MET A 444 -26.40 5.21 10.24
N ASN A 445 -26.72 5.35 8.95
CA ASN A 445 -26.80 6.65 8.26
C ASN A 445 -27.71 7.61 9.03
N LYS A 446 -28.93 7.14 9.39
CA LYS A 446 -29.90 7.93 10.12
C LYS A 446 -29.36 8.39 11.47
N TYR A 447 -28.63 7.53 12.18
CA TYR A 447 -27.98 7.92 13.43
C TYR A 447 -26.99 9.05 13.21
N ILE A 448 -26.00 8.89 12.32
CA ILE A 448 -24.96 9.91 12.05
C ILE A 448 -25.60 11.22 11.57
N LYS A 449 -26.53 11.17 10.60
CA LYS A 449 -27.24 12.35 10.09
C LYS A 449 -28.10 13.04 11.14
N SER A 450 -28.58 12.31 12.15
CA SER A 450 -29.31 12.91 13.29
C SER A 450 -28.40 13.74 14.19
N ARG A 451 -27.14 13.34 14.29
CA ARG A 451 -26.10 14.03 15.05
C ARG A 451 -25.46 15.16 14.24
N GLU A 452 -25.16 14.93 12.96
CA GLU A 452 -24.59 15.92 12.03
C GLU A 452 -25.31 15.82 10.67
N PRO A 453 -26.32 16.68 10.44
CA PRO A 453 -27.12 16.64 9.19
C PRO A 453 -26.33 16.88 7.90
N ARG A 454 -25.13 17.49 7.99
CA ARG A 454 -24.26 17.77 6.84
C ARG A 454 -23.15 16.72 6.67
N ALA A 455 -23.10 15.71 7.53
CA ALA A 455 -22.15 14.63 7.38
C ALA A 455 -22.24 14.01 5.97
N ILE A 456 -21.14 13.82 5.30
CA ILE A 456 -21.09 13.07 4.05
C ILE A 456 -20.90 11.60 4.41
N ILE A 457 -21.82 10.77 3.97
CA ILE A 457 -21.84 9.33 4.24
C ILE A 457 -21.31 8.58 3.04
N HIS A 458 -20.41 7.65 3.30
CA HIS A 458 -19.88 6.70 2.34
C HIS A 458 -20.35 5.29 2.68
N TYR A 459 -20.72 4.52 1.68
CA TYR A 459 -20.85 3.07 1.74
C TYR A 459 -20.78 2.48 0.33
N GLU A 460 -19.85 1.56 0.09
CA GLU A 460 -19.54 1.11 -1.27
C GLU A 460 -20.62 0.25 -1.90
N ASN A 461 -21.36 -0.56 -1.11
CA ASN A 461 -22.44 -1.42 -1.62
C ASN A 461 -23.80 -0.71 -1.76
N ALA A 462 -23.90 0.58 -1.49
CA ALA A 462 -25.15 1.34 -1.62
C ALA A 462 -25.48 1.66 -3.10
N HIS A 463 -25.64 0.64 -3.94
CA HIS A 463 -26.00 0.77 -5.35
C HIS A 463 -26.89 -0.38 -5.84
N LEU A 464 -27.63 -0.16 -6.93
CA LEU A 464 -28.63 -1.12 -7.44
C LEU A 464 -28.05 -2.31 -8.21
N GLU A 465 -26.79 -2.29 -8.58
CA GLU A 465 -26.18 -3.34 -9.39
C GLU A 465 -25.96 -4.62 -8.63
N PHE A 466 -25.87 -4.55 -7.30
CA PHE A 466 -25.79 -5.73 -6.47
C PHE A 466 -27.17 -6.38 -6.34
N ARG A 467 -27.25 -7.60 -6.77
CA ARG A 467 -28.42 -8.47 -6.62
C ARG A 467 -28.73 -8.83 -5.14
N ALA A 468 -28.08 -8.13 -4.23
CA ALA A 468 -28.18 -8.26 -2.79
C ALA A 468 -29.31 -7.44 -2.17
N VAL A 469 -30.06 -6.69 -2.98
CA VAL A 469 -31.16 -5.84 -2.52
C VAL A 469 -32.48 -6.62 -2.59
N PRO A 470 -33.24 -6.74 -1.48
CA PRO A 470 -34.56 -7.36 -1.51
C PRO A 470 -35.50 -6.70 -2.52
N GLU A 471 -36.38 -7.49 -3.15
CA GLU A 471 -37.29 -7.01 -4.19
C GLU A 471 -38.15 -5.85 -3.68
N GLY A 472 -38.10 -4.72 -4.36
CA GLY A 472 -38.84 -3.50 -4.04
C GLY A 472 -38.14 -2.52 -3.08
N GLU A 473 -36.95 -2.87 -2.59
CA GLU A 473 -36.12 -1.96 -1.79
C GLU A 473 -35.14 -1.16 -2.68
N ASP A 474 -34.79 0.05 -2.22
CA ASP A 474 -33.78 0.91 -2.83
C ASP A 474 -32.91 1.48 -1.72
N PHE A 475 -31.62 1.15 -1.74
CA PHE A 475 -30.65 1.58 -0.70
C PHE A 475 -29.66 2.63 -1.22
N ARG A 476 -29.88 3.18 -2.42
CA ARG A 476 -29.00 4.25 -2.96
C ARG A 476 -28.98 5.51 -2.10
N ASP A 477 -29.99 5.74 -1.26
CA ASP A 477 -30.05 6.87 -0.34
C ASP A 477 -29.10 6.75 0.85
N ILE A 478 -28.49 5.59 1.07
CA ILE A 478 -27.60 5.34 2.22
C ILE A 478 -26.27 6.10 2.06
N SER A 479 -25.72 6.17 0.86
CA SER A 479 -24.45 6.86 0.59
C SER A 479 -24.66 8.19 -0.13
N ASP A 480 -23.88 9.21 0.19
CA ASP A 480 -23.87 10.51 -0.51
C ASP A 480 -22.95 10.51 -1.75
N VAL A 481 -22.15 9.46 -1.92
CA VAL A 481 -21.24 9.26 -3.06
C VAL A 481 -21.57 7.95 -3.79
N GLU A 482 -21.29 7.90 -5.09
CA GLU A 482 -21.34 6.67 -5.87
C GLU A 482 -19.98 5.98 -5.72
N SER A 483 -19.90 4.93 -4.93
CA SER A 483 -18.64 4.28 -4.59
C SER A 483 -18.51 2.92 -5.26
N ARG A 484 -17.29 2.56 -5.66
CA ARG A 484 -16.95 1.26 -6.26
C ARG A 484 -15.56 0.81 -5.83
N MET A 485 -15.40 -0.50 -5.78
CA MET A 485 -14.12 -1.16 -5.74
C MET A 485 -13.73 -1.61 -7.14
N TYR A 486 -12.51 -1.35 -7.56
CA TYR A 486 -11.88 -1.87 -8.79
C TYR A 486 -12.74 -1.75 -10.06
N ALA A 487 -13.62 -0.76 -10.14
CA ALA A 487 -14.46 -0.59 -11.31
C ALA A 487 -13.63 -0.32 -12.57
N PRO A 488 -13.99 -0.92 -13.72
CA PRO A 488 -13.35 -0.64 -14.97
C PRO A 488 -13.38 0.85 -15.33
N LEU A 489 -12.29 1.39 -15.88
CA LEU A 489 -12.24 2.80 -16.31
C LEU A 489 -13.32 3.14 -17.34
N GLU A 490 -13.63 2.21 -18.24
CA GLU A 490 -14.70 2.37 -19.22
C GLU A 490 -16.08 2.54 -18.53
N TYR A 491 -16.39 1.68 -17.56
CA TYR A 491 -17.59 1.78 -16.73
C TYR A 491 -17.66 3.13 -16.01
N THR A 492 -16.54 3.53 -15.39
CA THR A 492 -16.45 4.81 -14.67
C THR A 492 -16.65 5.99 -15.62
N LYS A 493 -16.07 5.94 -16.80
CA LYS A 493 -16.24 6.96 -17.83
C LYS A 493 -17.68 7.03 -18.30
N ASP A 494 -18.34 5.90 -18.54
CA ASP A 494 -19.76 5.85 -18.90
C ASP A 494 -20.65 6.49 -17.82
N TYR A 495 -20.33 6.31 -16.54
CA TYR A 495 -21.02 7.00 -15.46
C TYR A 495 -20.77 8.52 -15.48
N LEU A 496 -19.53 8.96 -15.69
CA LEU A 496 -19.12 10.38 -15.69
C LEU A 496 -19.58 11.15 -16.93
N GLU A 497 -19.93 10.46 -18.02
CA GLU A 497 -20.45 11.06 -19.27
C GLU A 497 -21.99 11.13 -19.30
N GLN A 498 -22.69 10.74 -18.21
CA GLN A 498 -24.14 10.87 -18.13
C GLN A 498 -24.57 12.35 -18.10
N GLU A 499 -25.71 12.66 -18.74
CA GLU A 499 -26.25 14.04 -18.78
C GLU A 499 -26.57 14.62 -17.38
N ASN A 500 -26.98 13.76 -16.44
CA ASN A 500 -27.30 14.13 -15.06
C ASN A 500 -26.65 13.14 -14.10
N ILE A 501 -25.45 13.45 -13.62
CA ILE A 501 -24.74 12.67 -12.62
C ILE A 501 -25.37 12.88 -11.25
N PRO A 502 -25.89 11.85 -10.58
CA PRO A 502 -26.62 12.01 -9.31
C PRO A 502 -25.70 12.28 -8.12
N LYS A 503 -24.51 11.73 -8.11
CA LYS A 503 -23.55 11.79 -7.01
C LYS A 503 -22.11 11.86 -7.52
N PRO A 504 -21.16 12.42 -6.74
CA PRO A 504 -19.75 12.30 -7.10
C PRO A 504 -19.35 10.82 -7.07
N PHE A 505 -18.51 10.43 -8.02
CA PHE A 505 -17.93 9.09 -8.05
C PHE A 505 -16.69 9.02 -7.16
N TYR A 506 -16.54 7.90 -6.45
CA TYR A 506 -15.40 7.64 -5.56
C TYR A 506 -14.98 6.18 -5.66
N PHE A 507 -13.68 5.94 -5.85
CA PHE A 507 -13.12 4.60 -5.71
C PHE A 507 -12.65 4.40 -4.26
N CYS A 508 -13.40 3.66 -3.45
CA CYS A 508 -12.93 3.31 -2.11
C CYS A 508 -11.72 2.37 -2.15
N GLU A 509 -11.63 1.57 -3.23
CA GLU A 509 -10.45 0.76 -3.55
C GLU A 509 -10.22 0.78 -5.06
N TYR A 510 -8.99 1.08 -5.47
CA TYR A 510 -8.56 0.93 -6.84
C TYR A 510 -7.13 0.41 -6.87
N VAL A 511 -6.77 -0.37 -7.88
CA VAL A 511 -5.48 -1.04 -8.04
C VAL A 511 -5.08 -1.82 -6.79
N CYS A 512 -5.03 -3.11 -6.84
CA CYS A 512 -4.41 -3.90 -5.78
C CYS A 512 -2.89 -3.79 -5.94
N SER A 513 -2.20 -3.29 -4.90
CA SER A 513 -0.79 -2.92 -5.00
C SER A 513 0.19 -4.09 -4.95
N MET A 514 -0.30 -5.31 -4.92
CA MET A 514 0.55 -6.51 -4.95
C MET A 514 1.55 -6.49 -6.13
N THR A 515 1.14 -5.96 -7.28
CA THR A 515 1.98 -5.80 -8.47
C THR A 515 1.93 -4.41 -9.11
N THR A 516 0.98 -3.55 -8.71
CA THR A 516 0.85 -2.12 -9.05
C THR A 516 0.96 -1.71 -10.53
N GLY A 517 0.03 -2.17 -11.36
CA GLY A 517 -0.24 -1.52 -12.67
C GLY A 517 -1.35 -0.46 -12.57
N ASP A 518 -1.51 0.37 -13.59
CA ASP A 518 -2.68 1.24 -13.85
C ASP A 518 -2.96 2.43 -12.92
N ILE A 519 -2.12 2.73 -11.92
CA ILE A 519 -2.30 3.90 -11.05
C ILE A 519 -2.50 5.19 -11.86
N HIS A 520 -1.63 5.42 -12.86
CA HIS A 520 -1.66 6.64 -13.67
C HIS A 520 -2.92 6.79 -14.50
N ALA A 521 -3.42 5.70 -15.09
CA ALA A 521 -4.64 5.74 -15.91
C ALA A 521 -5.87 6.17 -15.09
N HIS A 522 -5.96 5.71 -13.84
CA HIS A 522 -7.02 6.12 -12.92
C HIS A 522 -6.87 7.59 -12.50
N VAL A 523 -5.66 8.02 -12.15
CA VAL A 523 -5.40 9.41 -11.76
C VAL A 523 -5.64 10.37 -12.93
N ASP A 524 -5.24 10.01 -14.15
CA ASP A 524 -5.50 10.81 -15.33
C ASP A 524 -7.00 10.95 -15.61
N LEU A 525 -7.80 9.90 -15.39
CA LEU A 525 -9.25 9.97 -15.47
C LEU A 525 -9.82 10.90 -14.38
N MET A 526 -9.35 10.77 -13.15
CA MET A 526 -9.80 11.63 -12.03
C MET A 526 -9.52 13.11 -12.30
N GLU A 527 -8.41 13.43 -12.93
CA GLU A 527 -8.04 14.82 -13.23
C GLU A 527 -8.84 15.43 -14.41
N GLN A 528 -9.47 14.59 -15.25
CA GLN A 528 -10.30 15.00 -16.37
C GLN A 528 -11.74 15.35 -15.96
N TYR A 529 -12.28 14.71 -14.90
CA TYR A 529 -13.68 14.85 -14.52
C TYR A 529 -13.80 15.38 -13.08
N ASP A 530 -14.45 16.52 -12.90
CA ASP A 530 -14.66 17.12 -11.57
C ASP A 530 -15.49 16.22 -10.65
N GLU A 531 -16.41 15.44 -11.23
CA GLU A 531 -17.35 14.55 -10.55
C GLU A 531 -16.68 13.26 -10.01
N LEU A 532 -15.50 12.90 -10.46
CA LEU A 532 -14.67 11.85 -9.85
C LEU A 532 -13.90 12.49 -8.68
N CYS A 533 -14.46 12.42 -7.47
CA CYS A 533 -13.99 13.19 -6.33
C CYS A 533 -12.74 12.61 -5.67
N GLY A 534 -12.44 11.32 -5.87
CA GLY A 534 -11.28 10.71 -5.24
C GLY A 534 -11.16 9.21 -5.40
N MET A 535 -10.04 8.69 -4.91
CA MET A 535 -9.73 7.26 -4.96
C MET A 535 -8.71 6.88 -3.90
N CYS A 536 -8.81 5.66 -3.34
CA CYS A 536 -7.84 5.09 -2.40
C CYS A 536 -7.23 3.79 -2.97
N ILE A 537 -5.90 3.72 -3.02
CA ILE A 537 -5.19 2.50 -3.44
C ILE A 537 -5.39 1.42 -2.37
N TRP A 538 -5.64 0.19 -2.79
CA TRP A 538 -5.55 -1.00 -1.95
C TRP A 538 -4.17 -1.61 -2.11
N GLU A 539 -3.30 -1.61 -1.11
CA GLU A 539 -3.31 -0.90 0.15
C GLU A 539 -1.88 -0.42 0.53
N MET A 540 -1.73 0.15 1.75
CA MET A 540 -0.47 0.75 2.15
C MET A 540 0.63 -0.25 2.43
N THR A 541 0.37 -1.32 3.22
CA THR A 541 1.43 -2.17 3.77
C THR A 541 1.15 -3.66 3.66
N ASP A 542 2.19 -4.44 3.38
CA ASP A 542 2.11 -5.89 3.50
C ASP A 542 1.74 -6.29 4.94
N HIS A 543 0.77 -7.18 5.09
CA HIS A 543 0.47 -7.83 6.35
C HIS A 543 1.29 -9.12 6.45
N ALA A 544 2.30 -9.13 7.29
CA ALA A 544 3.13 -10.31 7.49
C ALA A 544 3.62 -10.42 8.93
N VAL A 545 3.75 -11.61 9.41
CA VAL A 545 4.25 -11.91 10.75
C VAL A 545 5.76 -12.13 10.70
N ALA A 546 6.51 -11.35 11.48
CA ALA A 546 7.95 -11.51 11.59
C ALA A 546 8.32 -12.76 12.39
N VAL A 547 9.21 -13.56 11.83
CA VAL A 547 9.77 -14.76 12.46
C VAL A 547 11.30 -14.76 12.36
N LYS A 548 11.95 -15.69 13.03
CA LYS A 548 13.39 -15.92 12.80
C LYS A 548 13.59 -16.40 11.36
N GLY A 549 14.36 -15.65 10.57
CA GLY A 549 14.65 -15.97 9.17
C GLY A 549 15.59 -17.17 9.02
N LYS A 550 15.57 -17.79 7.85
CA LYS A 550 16.44 -18.93 7.50
C LYS A 550 17.83 -18.46 7.07
N ASN A 551 17.89 -17.54 6.10
CA ASN A 551 19.15 -16.99 5.56
C ASN A 551 19.30 -15.49 5.91
N LYS A 552 18.37 -14.92 6.66
CA LYS A 552 18.33 -13.54 7.16
C LYS A 552 17.99 -13.56 8.66
N GLU A 553 18.23 -12.47 9.36
CA GLU A 553 17.88 -12.35 10.79
C GLU A 553 16.36 -12.44 10.98
N ILE A 554 15.61 -11.73 10.16
CA ILE A 554 14.15 -11.70 10.16
C ILE A 554 13.64 -12.25 8.82
N GLY A 555 12.71 -13.19 8.90
CA GLY A 555 11.87 -13.63 7.79
C GLY A 555 10.43 -13.20 8.03
N TYR A 556 9.64 -13.14 6.97
CA TYR A 556 8.22 -12.77 7.02
C TYR A 556 7.36 -13.94 6.57
N ARG A 557 6.21 -14.11 7.23
CA ARG A 557 5.26 -15.21 6.95
C ARG A 557 3.88 -14.62 6.68
N TYR A 558 3.14 -15.25 5.79
CA TYR A 558 1.81 -14.88 5.34
C TYR A 558 0.81 -16.02 5.59
N GLY A 559 -0.40 -15.93 5.08
CA GLY A 559 -1.41 -16.96 5.23
C GLY A 559 -0.93 -18.35 4.76
N SER A 560 -1.38 -19.41 5.41
CA SER A 560 -0.96 -20.80 5.28
C SER A 560 0.35 -21.22 5.97
N ASP A 561 1.20 -20.28 6.35
CA ASP A 561 2.52 -20.59 6.92
C ASP A 561 2.45 -21.15 8.35
N PHE A 562 1.35 -20.90 9.04
CA PHE A 562 1.13 -21.31 10.43
C PHE A 562 0.29 -22.58 10.55
N GLY A 563 -0.04 -23.23 9.43
CA GLY A 563 -0.93 -24.39 9.40
C GLY A 563 -2.41 -24.04 9.54
N ASP A 564 -2.73 -22.78 9.38
CA ASP A 564 -4.07 -22.22 9.43
C ASP A 564 -4.97 -22.77 8.31
N ILE A 565 -6.20 -23.17 8.68
CA ILE A 565 -7.21 -23.73 7.75
C ILE A 565 -8.59 -23.27 8.23
N PRO A 566 -9.39 -22.59 7.35
CA PRO A 566 -9.07 -22.11 6.01
C PRO A 566 -8.04 -20.97 6.03
N ASN A 567 -7.49 -20.61 4.85
CA ASN A 567 -6.64 -19.43 4.67
C ASN A 567 -6.72 -18.93 3.22
N ASP A 568 -6.38 -17.66 3.01
CA ASP A 568 -6.34 -17.00 1.71
C ASP A 568 -4.91 -16.69 1.24
N ASN A 569 -3.92 -17.43 1.78
CA ASN A 569 -2.54 -17.50 1.32
C ASN A 569 -1.85 -16.12 1.29
N ILE A 570 -1.33 -15.72 0.12
CA ILE A 570 -0.50 -14.52 -0.08
C ILE A 570 -1.31 -13.24 -0.30
N CYS A 571 -2.63 -13.25 -0.22
CA CYS A 571 -3.44 -12.06 -0.45
C CYS A 571 -3.07 -10.91 0.50
N CYS A 572 -2.56 -11.22 1.70
CA CYS A 572 -2.13 -10.24 2.70
C CYS A 572 -0.80 -9.51 2.40
N ILE A 573 -0.09 -9.85 1.32
CA ILE A 573 1.17 -9.17 0.96
C ILE A 573 1.00 -8.28 -0.26
N ASP A 574 0.01 -7.41 -0.22
CA ASP A 574 -0.43 -6.53 -1.30
C ASP A 574 -0.19 -5.04 -1.02
N GLY A 575 0.73 -4.71 -0.09
CA GLY A 575 1.10 -3.35 0.27
C GLY A 575 1.96 -2.61 -0.75
N LEU A 576 1.88 -1.27 -0.77
CA LEU A 576 2.84 -0.38 -1.45
C LEU A 576 4.19 -0.30 -0.73
N VAL A 577 4.22 -0.68 0.54
CA VAL A 577 5.45 -0.82 1.32
C VAL A 577 5.51 -2.22 1.94
N PHE A 578 6.72 -2.69 2.21
CA PHE A 578 6.92 -3.95 2.94
C PHE A 578 6.43 -3.85 4.39
N ALA A 579 6.23 -5.00 5.04
CA ALA A 579 5.78 -5.06 6.44
C ALA A 579 6.68 -4.26 7.40
N ASP A 580 7.98 -4.11 7.08
CA ASP A 580 8.95 -3.31 7.83
C ASP A 580 9.03 -1.83 7.36
N ARG A 581 8.07 -1.38 6.57
CA ARG A 581 7.95 -0.02 6.01
C ARG A 581 9.02 0.38 4.99
N LYS A 582 9.88 -0.55 4.55
CA LYS A 582 10.71 -0.28 3.37
C LYS A 582 9.85 -0.09 2.13
N LEU A 583 10.27 0.83 1.28
CA LEU A 583 9.49 1.21 0.09
C LEU A 583 9.59 0.15 -1.00
N ARG A 584 8.45 -0.22 -1.59
CA ARG A 584 8.38 -1.09 -2.78
C ARG A 584 8.33 -0.24 -4.06
N PRO A 585 8.63 -0.81 -5.23
CA PRO A 585 8.51 -0.08 -6.50
C PRO A 585 7.14 0.56 -6.73
N GLY A 586 6.05 -0.08 -6.29
CA GLY A 586 4.69 0.47 -6.37
C GLY A 586 4.48 1.78 -5.63
N TYR A 587 5.17 2.00 -4.52
CA TYR A 587 5.14 3.27 -3.81
C TYR A 587 5.63 4.44 -4.68
N PHE A 588 6.67 4.23 -5.47
CA PHE A 588 7.20 5.27 -6.36
C PHE A 588 6.23 5.57 -7.51
N GLU A 589 5.47 4.59 -8.00
CA GLU A 589 4.39 4.82 -8.98
C GLU A 589 3.28 5.69 -8.39
N MET A 590 2.83 5.41 -7.15
CA MET A 590 1.89 6.28 -6.44
C MET A 590 2.46 7.69 -6.27
N LYS A 591 3.70 7.81 -5.78
CA LYS A 591 4.39 9.10 -5.59
C LYS A 591 4.42 9.91 -6.88
N LYS A 592 4.72 9.27 -8.01
CA LYS A 592 4.75 9.93 -9.32
C LYS A 592 3.35 10.36 -9.78
N ALA A 593 2.33 9.53 -9.59
CA ALA A 593 0.95 9.84 -9.95
C ALA A 593 0.37 11.00 -9.11
N TYR A 594 0.72 11.05 -7.83
CA TYR A 594 0.22 12.05 -6.88
C TYR A 594 1.09 13.31 -6.79
N GLU A 595 2.20 13.41 -7.54
CA GLU A 595 3.08 14.57 -7.51
C GLU A 595 2.30 15.89 -7.65
N PRO A 596 2.72 17.00 -6.96
CA PRO A 596 1.90 18.20 -6.84
C PRO A 596 2.00 19.15 -8.05
N PHE A 597 2.61 18.73 -9.15
CA PHE A 597 2.79 19.55 -10.34
C PHE A 597 2.67 18.72 -11.63
N LYS A 598 2.45 19.41 -12.75
CA LYS A 598 2.67 18.88 -14.10
C LYS A 598 3.64 19.81 -14.82
N ALA A 599 4.45 19.26 -15.71
CA ALA A 599 5.33 20.05 -16.55
C ALA A 599 5.19 19.66 -18.01
N THR A 600 5.40 20.64 -18.91
CA THR A 600 5.51 20.43 -20.36
C THR A 600 6.68 21.22 -20.87
N TYR A 601 7.42 20.66 -21.83
CA TYR A 601 8.59 21.31 -22.43
C TYR A 601 8.35 21.61 -23.90
N GLU A 602 8.75 22.81 -24.34
CA GLU A 602 8.75 23.23 -25.74
C GLU A 602 9.84 24.28 -25.98
N ASN A 603 10.71 24.05 -26.97
CA ASN A 603 11.65 25.03 -27.49
C ASN A 603 12.49 25.77 -26.41
N GLY A 604 13.13 25.04 -25.51
CA GLY A 604 13.97 25.61 -24.44
C GLY A 604 13.21 26.18 -23.25
N LYS A 605 11.90 26.07 -23.26
CA LYS A 605 11.03 26.54 -22.19
C LYS A 605 10.30 25.39 -21.53
N VAL A 606 10.06 25.52 -20.22
CA VAL A 606 9.20 24.61 -19.46
C VAL A 606 8.03 25.39 -18.90
N LYS A 607 6.83 24.82 -19.03
CA LYS A 607 5.63 25.30 -18.37
C LYS A 607 5.31 24.38 -17.20
N ILE A 608 5.19 24.93 -16.00
CA ILE A 608 4.88 24.21 -14.77
C ILE A 608 3.46 24.60 -14.35
N PHE A 609 2.61 23.60 -14.15
CA PHE A 609 1.26 23.72 -13.62
C PHE A 609 1.24 23.21 -12.19
N ASN A 610 0.66 24.02 -11.25
CA ASN A 610 0.46 23.67 -9.86
C ASN A 610 -0.83 22.83 -9.70
N LYS A 611 -0.72 21.56 -9.28
CA LYS A 611 -1.87 20.67 -9.03
C LYS A 611 -2.55 20.94 -7.68
N ARG A 612 -1.91 21.64 -6.75
CA ARG A 612 -2.46 21.94 -5.43
C ARG A 612 -3.73 22.79 -5.55
N PHE A 613 -4.60 22.68 -4.55
CA PHE A 613 -5.90 23.37 -4.50
C PHE A 613 -5.85 24.65 -3.65
N PHE A 614 -4.99 24.73 -2.64
CA PHE A 614 -4.98 25.80 -1.65
C PHE A 614 -3.68 26.57 -1.55
N THR A 615 -2.55 25.90 -1.84
CA THR A 615 -1.22 26.50 -1.64
C THR A 615 -0.46 26.67 -2.94
N THR A 616 0.41 27.68 -2.96
CA THR A 616 1.35 27.89 -4.06
C THR A 616 2.48 26.84 -4.03
N LEU A 617 3.33 26.81 -5.06
CA LEU A 617 4.55 25.97 -5.06
C LEU A 617 5.75 26.69 -4.44
N SER A 618 5.54 27.70 -3.59
CA SER A 618 6.63 28.51 -3.02
C SER A 618 7.56 27.75 -2.07
N ASP A 619 7.13 26.60 -1.53
CA ASP A 619 7.90 25.71 -0.65
C ASP A 619 8.88 24.78 -1.39
N VAL A 620 8.74 24.69 -2.71
CA VAL A 620 9.60 23.85 -3.56
C VAL A 620 10.41 24.69 -4.55
N TYR A 621 11.47 24.10 -5.09
CA TYR A 621 12.24 24.62 -6.22
C TYR A 621 12.50 23.49 -7.23
N PHE A 622 12.91 23.85 -8.44
CA PHE A 622 13.22 22.86 -9.47
C PHE A 622 14.69 22.92 -9.83
N THR A 623 15.34 21.77 -9.85
CA THR A 623 16.62 21.60 -10.52
C THR A 623 16.38 21.00 -11.90
N TRP A 624 17.17 21.36 -12.87
CA TRP A 624 17.10 20.74 -14.19
C TRP A 624 18.49 20.49 -14.77
N ASN A 625 18.59 19.46 -15.58
CA ASN A 625 19.80 19.18 -16.33
C ASN A 625 19.47 18.64 -17.73
N ILE A 626 20.40 18.79 -18.64
CA ILE A 626 20.41 18.07 -19.91
C ILE A 626 21.53 17.05 -19.83
N GLU A 627 21.15 15.78 -19.93
CA GLU A 627 22.06 14.66 -20.01
C GLU A 627 22.21 14.23 -21.47
N LYS A 628 23.43 14.24 -21.99
CA LYS A 628 23.76 13.75 -23.32
C LYS A 628 24.72 12.56 -23.22
N ASP A 629 24.34 11.42 -23.79
CA ASP A 629 25.15 10.19 -23.81
C ASP A 629 25.68 9.84 -22.37
N GLY A 630 24.80 9.92 -21.35
CA GLY A 630 25.12 9.66 -19.96
C GLY A 630 25.94 10.74 -19.25
N LYS A 631 26.08 11.93 -19.80
CA LYS A 631 26.86 13.05 -19.23
C LYS A 631 26.02 14.32 -19.16
N VAL A 632 26.00 14.96 -18.01
CA VAL A 632 25.35 16.26 -17.85
C VAL A 632 26.16 17.31 -18.62
N ILE A 633 25.51 17.97 -19.58
CA ILE A 633 26.12 19.03 -20.46
C ILE A 633 25.61 20.43 -20.15
N LEU A 634 24.46 20.55 -19.50
CA LEU A 634 23.85 21.81 -19.08
C LEU A 634 23.00 21.55 -17.86
N SER A 635 22.94 22.51 -16.93
CA SER A 635 22.09 22.43 -15.74
C SER A 635 21.73 23.81 -15.21
N GLY A 636 20.68 23.87 -14.40
CA GLY A 636 20.24 25.08 -13.74
C GLY A 636 19.19 24.84 -12.69
N GLU A 637 18.69 25.92 -12.10
CA GLU A 637 17.72 25.89 -11.01
C GLU A 637 16.63 26.95 -11.24
N ILE A 638 15.42 26.68 -10.73
CA ILE A 638 14.26 27.58 -10.75
C ILE A 638 13.79 27.74 -9.31
N TYR A 639 14.06 28.90 -8.71
CA TYR A 639 13.66 29.23 -7.35
C TYR A 639 12.39 30.10 -7.27
N ASP A 640 12.02 30.81 -8.35
CA ASP A 640 10.82 31.64 -8.41
C ASP A 640 9.59 30.80 -8.76
N THR A 641 9.20 29.99 -7.79
CA THR A 641 8.15 28.95 -7.88
C THR A 641 6.84 29.34 -7.20
N ASP A 642 6.63 30.64 -6.93
CA ASP A 642 5.34 31.13 -6.43
C ASP A 642 4.27 31.06 -7.53
N ILE A 643 3.79 29.84 -7.78
CA ILE A 643 2.75 29.53 -8.77
C ILE A 643 1.45 29.32 -8.01
N ALA A 644 0.44 30.11 -8.30
CA ALA A 644 -0.86 30.04 -7.62
C ALA A 644 -1.48 28.61 -7.71
N PRO A 645 -2.34 28.25 -6.76
CA PRO A 645 -3.11 27.00 -6.85
C PRO A 645 -3.83 26.89 -8.20
N ARG A 646 -3.76 25.73 -8.84
CA ARG A 646 -4.32 25.48 -10.19
C ARG A 646 -3.84 26.45 -11.28
N GLY A 647 -2.79 27.20 -11.00
CA GLY A 647 -2.15 28.13 -11.95
C GLY A 647 -0.96 27.51 -12.67
N GLU A 648 -0.46 28.23 -13.69
CA GLU A 648 0.70 27.80 -14.46
C GLU A 648 1.69 28.96 -14.65
N LYS A 649 2.98 28.62 -14.85
CA LYS A 649 4.04 29.59 -15.12
C LYS A 649 5.07 28.98 -16.07
N GLU A 650 5.50 29.81 -17.06
CA GLU A 650 6.52 29.43 -18.02
C GLU A 650 7.90 29.93 -17.59
N PHE A 651 8.92 29.11 -17.77
CA PHE A 651 10.33 29.42 -17.48
C PHE A 651 11.18 29.12 -18.70
N THR A 652 12.09 30.02 -19.04
CA THR A 652 13.10 29.76 -20.07
C THR A 652 14.31 29.12 -19.42
N LEU A 653 14.62 27.88 -19.83
CA LEU A 653 15.75 27.13 -19.30
C LEU A 653 17.04 27.46 -20.07
N PHE A 654 16.95 27.53 -21.38
CA PHE A 654 18.05 27.83 -22.30
C PHE A 654 17.49 28.40 -23.61
N GLU A 655 18.35 29.01 -24.40
CA GLU A 655 18.01 29.44 -25.80
C GLU A 655 17.77 28.19 -26.66
N GLU A 656 16.77 28.27 -27.54
CA GLU A 656 16.44 27.19 -28.47
C GLU A 656 17.67 26.76 -29.27
N LYS A 657 17.97 25.47 -29.27
CA LYS A 657 19.06 24.86 -30.00
C LYS A 657 18.77 23.40 -30.30
N ASP A 658 19.36 22.91 -31.38
CA ASP A 658 19.33 21.49 -31.68
C ASP A 658 20.29 20.72 -30.79
N PHE A 659 19.87 19.54 -30.41
CA PHE A 659 20.66 18.54 -29.67
C PHE A 659 20.94 17.35 -30.58
N ASP A 660 22.10 16.75 -30.43
CA ASP A 660 22.48 15.49 -31.09
C ASP A 660 22.79 14.42 -30.02
N GLY A 661 23.03 13.19 -30.46
CA GLY A 661 23.23 12.08 -29.56
C GLY A 661 21.91 11.68 -28.82
N ILE A 662 22.03 10.98 -27.68
CA ILE A 662 20.93 10.70 -26.81
C ILE A 662 20.86 11.79 -25.73
N SER A 663 19.94 12.73 -25.91
CA SER A 663 19.85 13.93 -25.07
C SER A 663 18.49 13.99 -24.35
N MET A 664 18.51 14.00 -23.01
CA MET A 664 17.33 14.05 -22.15
C MET A 664 17.36 15.31 -21.29
N LEU A 665 16.24 16.03 -21.23
CA LEU A 665 15.98 17.08 -20.25
C LEU A 665 15.33 16.45 -19.03
N ASN A 666 15.98 16.54 -17.89
CA ASN A 666 15.43 16.09 -16.59
C ASN A 666 15.14 17.31 -15.73
N ILE A 667 13.98 17.33 -15.08
CA ILE A 667 13.55 18.38 -14.16
C ILE A 667 13.07 17.70 -12.87
N PHE A 668 13.66 18.07 -11.73
CA PHE A 668 13.35 17.49 -10.43
C PHE A 668 12.78 18.56 -9.51
N CYS A 669 11.61 18.28 -8.93
CA CYS A 669 10.97 19.12 -7.91
C CYS A 669 11.49 18.75 -6.53
N LYS A 670 12.01 19.72 -5.78
CA LYS A 670 12.66 19.50 -4.48
C LYS A 670 12.16 20.47 -3.43
N MET A 671 12.13 20.01 -2.17
CA MET A 671 11.81 20.85 -1.02
C MET A 671 12.89 21.89 -0.76
N LYS A 672 12.49 23.16 -0.54
CA LYS A 672 13.42 24.26 -0.20
C LYS A 672 13.98 24.15 1.21
N GLU A 673 13.19 23.69 2.14
CA GLU A 673 13.53 23.65 3.56
C GLU A 673 13.21 22.27 4.15
N GLU A 674 13.83 21.93 5.25
CA GLU A 674 13.50 20.78 6.06
C GLU A 674 12.12 20.93 6.70
N THR A 675 11.36 19.85 6.74
CA THR A 675 10.07 19.75 7.42
C THR A 675 10.08 18.58 8.41
N TYR A 676 9.03 18.41 9.20
CA TYR A 676 8.93 17.27 10.12
C TYR A 676 8.80 15.91 9.43
N TRP A 677 8.53 15.85 8.12
CA TRP A 677 8.33 14.61 7.35
C TRP A 677 9.40 14.37 6.27
N CYS A 678 10.23 15.36 5.93
CA CYS A 678 11.35 15.18 5.00
C CYS A 678 12.47 16.20 5.23
N GLU A 679 13.67 15.82 4.80
CA GLU A 679 14.84 16.71 4.78
C GLU A 679 14.75 17.75 3.65
N LYS A 680 15.57 18.82 3.78
CA LYS A 680 15.81 19.75 2.70
C LYS A 680 16.33 19.02 1.46
N ASP A 681 15.96 19.52 0.27
CA ASP A 681 16.30 18.96 -1.04
C ASP A 681 15.67 17.59 -1.33
N TYR A 682 14.73 17.14 -0.47
CA TYR A 682 13.96 15.93 -0.75
C TYR A 682 13.20 16.06 -2.08
N GLU A 683 13.38 15.08 -2.97
CA GLU A 683 12.71 15.04 -4.28
C GLU A 683 11.25 14.59 -4.14
N ILE A 684 10.32 15.48 -4.50
CA ILE A 684 8.87 15.19 -4.47
C ILE A 684 8.41 14.54 -5.77
N GLY A 685 8.99 14.94 -6.91
CA GLY A 685 8.62 14.43 -8.22
C GLY A 685 9.57 14.90 -9.30
N PHE A 686 9.35 14.45 -10.53
CA PHE A 686 10.22 14.78 -11.65
C PHE A 686 9.42 14.88 -12.98
N TYR A 687 10.04 15.50 -13.97
CA TYR A 687 9.59 15.50 -15.36
C TYR A 687 10.79 15.25 -16.28
N GLN A 688 10.57 14.47 -17.32
CA GLN A 688 11.58 14.24 -18.35
C GLN A 688 11.02 14.52 -19.75
N ALA A 689 11.83 15.13 -20.60
CA ALA A 689 11.56 15.28 -22.02
C ALA A 689 12.75 14.78 -22.85
N GLU A 690 12.46 14.05 -23.93
CA GLU A 690 13.43 13.65 -24.92
C GLU A 690 13.72 14.83 -25.85
N LEU A 691 14.99 15.24 -25.97
CA LEU A 691 15.43 16.32 -26.84
C LEU A 691 16.00 15.79 -28.16
N SER A 692 16.66 14.62 -28.09
CA SER A 692 17.23 13.92 -29.25
C SER A 692 17.48 12.46 -28.87
N PHE A 693 17.25 11.56 -29.82
CA PHE A 693 17.49 10.13 -29.64
C PHE A 693 18.24 9.57 -30.86
N GLU A 694 19.47 10.09 -31.11
CA GLU A 694 20.32 9.66 -32.21
C GLU A 694 21.54 8.91 -31.66
N ARG A 695 21.59 7.61 -31.79
CA ARG A 695 22.73 6.81 -31.39
C ARG A 695 23.77 6.81 -32.48
N LYS A 696 25.03 7.21 -32.17
CA LYS A 696 26.18 7.17 -33.11
C LYS A 696 27.05 5.96 -32.79
N VAL A 697 26.77 4.83 -33.45
CA VAL A 697 27.60 3.64 -33.36
C VAL A 697 28.91 3.84 -34.13
N LYS A 698 30.04 3.56 -33.49
CA LYS A 698 31.36 3.66 -34.11
C LYS A 698 31.58 2.48 -35.03
N ALA A 699 31.86 2.73 -36.28
CA ALA A 699 32.25 1.66 -37.20
C ALA A 699 33.60 1.06 -36.78
N SER A 700 33.66 -0.25 -36.68
CA SER A 700 34.90 -0.98 -36.39
C SER A 700 35.48 -1.58 -37.66
N GLU A 701 36.73 -1.23 -37.96
CA GLU A 701 37.49 -1.96 -38.99
C GLU A 701 38.15 -3.17 -38.33
N SER A 702 37.75 -4.37 -38.76
CA SER A 702 38.22 -5.63 -38.17
C SER A 702 38.54 -6.66 -39.27
N SER A 703 39.40 -7.63 -38.97
CA SER A 703 39.65 -8.77 -39.83
C SER A 703 38.44 -9.72 -39.85
N ALA A 704 38.29 -10.52 -40.90
CA ALA A 704 37.29 -11.57 -40.94
C ALA A 704 37.56 -12.61 -39.83
N PRO A 705 36.54 -13.11 -39.13
CA PRO A 705 36.71 -14.14 -38.10
C PRO A 705 37.33 -15.42 -38.69
N GLU A 706 38.25 -16.09 -37.94
CA GLU A 706 38.71 -17.41 -38.25
C GLU A 706 37.68 -18.48 -37.78
N VAL A 707 37.45 -19.52 -38.58
CA VAL A 707 36.45 -20.55 -38.32
C VAL A 707 37.02 -21.95 -38.39
N GLU A 708 36.89 -22.66 -37.30
CA GLU A 708 37.15 -24.10 -37.23
C GLU A 708 35.81 -24.84 -37.06
N GLU A 709 35.37 -25.53 -38.14
CA GLU A 709 34.08 -26.21 -38.13
C GLU A 709 34.24 -27.73 -37.84
N GLY A 710 33.74 -28.16 -36.68
CA GLY A 710 33.59 -29.55 -36.32
C GLY A 710 32.19 -30.12 -36.61
N ARG A 711 32.01 -31.41 -36.31
CA ARG A 711 30.69 -32.07 -36.46
C ARG A 711 29.59 -31.43 -35.60
N ARG A 712 29.89 -31.13 -34.34
CA ARG A 712 28.93 -30.55 -33.38
C ARG A 712 29.25 -29.12 -33.10
N PHE A 713 30.50 -28.78 -32.86
CA PHE A 713 30.91 -27.45 -32.46
C PHE A 713 31.54 -26.69 -33.61
N VAL A 714 31.28 -25.39 -33.64
CA VAL A 714 31.95 -24.40 -34.48
C VAL A 714 32.69 -23.46 -33.56
N LYS A 715 34.00 -23.35 -33.72
CA LYS A 715 34.86 -22.38 -33.03
C LYS A 715 35.06 -21.19 -33.94
N ILE A 716 34.85 -20.00 -33.46
CA ILE A 716 34.94 -18.74 -34.19
C ILE A 716 35.87 -17.84 -33.40
N SER A 717 37.00 -17.49 -33.96
CA SER A 717 37.99 -16.63 -33.33
C SER A 717 37.96 -15.23 -33.97
N THR A 718 37.82 -14.21 -33.17
CA THR A 718 37.78 -12.80 -33.52
C THR A 718 38.94 -12.05 -32.86
N ASP A 719 39.06 -10.77 -33.10
CA ASP A 719 40.14 -9.96 -32.50
C ASP A 719 40.00 -9.84 -30.95
N LYS A 720 38.77 -9.86 -30.41
CA LYS A 720 38.48 -9.68 -28.96
C LYS A 720 38.04 -10.93 -28.23
N ALA A 721 37.50 -11.94 -28.93
CA ALA A 721 36.92 -13.12 -28.27
C ALA A 721 37.00 -14.41 -29.13
N VAL A 722 36.86 -15.53 -28.46
CA VAL A 722 36.68 -16.85 -29.07
C VAL A 722 35.31 -17.40 -28.67
N TYR A 723 34.52 -17.71 -29.68
CA TYR A 723 33.17 -18.22 -29.53
C TYR A 723 33.12 -19.72 -29.85
N THR A 724 32.36 -20.47 -29.08
CA THR A 724 32.03 -21.87 -29.40
C THR A 724 30.51 -21.99 -29.59
N PHE A 725 30.10 -22.38 -30.78
CA PHE A 725 28.70 -22.57 -31.11
C PHE A 725 28.37 -24.08 -31.22
N ASP A 726 27.29 -24.53 -30.56
CA ASP A 726 26.79 -25.90 -30.60
C ASP A 726 25.70 -26.08 -31.67
N LYS A 727 26.07 -26.64 -32.83
CA LYS A 727 25.13 -26.88 -33.95
C LYS A 727 23.99 -27.83 -33.61
N SER A 728 24.21 -28.76 -32.67
CA SER A 728 23.22 -29.77 -32.30
C SER A 728 22.05 -29.15 -31.51
N TYR A 729 22.32 -28.12 -30.73
CA TYR A 729 21.34 -27.38 -29.96
C TYR A 729 21.03 -26.01 -30.52
N GLY A 730 21.79 -25.56 -31.54
CA GLY A 730 21.59 -24.24 -32.14
C GLY A 730 21.84 -23.09 -31.15
N ARG A 731 22.91 -23.18 -30.34
CA ARG A 731 23.18 -22.30 -29.20
C ARG A 731 24.63 -21.87 -29.12
N LEU A 732 24.84 -20.66 -28.59
CA LEU A 732 26.15 -20.18 -28.21
C LEU A 732 26.58 -20.86 -26.91
N ALA A 733 27.60 -21.71 -26.96
CA ALA A 733 27.98 -22.54 -25.83
C ALA A 733 29.09 -21.95 -24.95
N SER A 734 29.93 -21.05 -25.51
CA SER A 734 31.05 -20.42 -24.78
C SER A 734 31.43 -19.10 -25.42
N ILE A 735 31.80 -18.16 -24.57
CA ILE A 735 32.39 -16.83 -24.93
C ILE A 735 33.68 -16.68 -24.10
N VAL A 736 34.82 -16.79 -24.72
CA VAL A 736 36.12 -16.54 -24.06
C VAL A 736 36.65 -15.20 -24.49
N ALA A 737 36.73 -14.24 -23.59
CA ALA A 737 37.33 -12.92 -23.85
C ALA A 737 38.36 -12.59 -22.75
N ASN A 738 39.43 -11.92 -23.11
CA ASN A 738 40.52 -11.60 -22.16
C ASN A 738 41.08 -12.82 -21.42
N GLY A 739 41.01 -14.02 -22.05
CA GLY A 739 41.47 -15.27 -21.45
C GLY A 739 40.52 -15.87 -20.37
N LYS A 740 39.32 -15.29 -20.15
CA LYS A 740 38.33 -15.78 -19.22
C LYS A 740 37.09 -16.28 -19.97
N GLU A 741 36.50 -17.38 -19.51
CA GLU A 741 35.16 -17.83 -19.93
C GLU A 741 34.14 -16.88 -19.30
N LEU A 742 33.16 -16.42 -20.08
CA LEU A 742 32.13 -15.46 -19.63
C LEU A 742 30.77 -16.14 -19.49
N LEU A 743 30.50 -17.28 -20.15
CA LEU A 743 29.26 -18.04 -20.00
C LEU A 743 29.43 -19.26 -19.07
N ALA A 744 28.65 -19.33 -18.03
CA ALA A 744 28.58 -20.54 -17.18
C ALA A 744 27.77 -21.67 -17.84
N SER A 745 26.83 -21.34 -18.72
CA SER A 745 26.02 -22.29 -19.50
C SER A 745 25.60 -21.67 -20.84
N PRO A 746 25.25 -22.52 -21.85
CA PRO A 746 24.72 -22.06 -23.14
C PRO A 746 23.45 -21.23 -22.95
N GLU A 747 23.31 -20.16 -23.74
CA GLU A 747 22.09 -19.35 -23.74
C GLU A 747 20.85 -20.18 -24.06
N LYS A 748 19.70 -19.74 -23.61
CA LYS A 748 18.40 -20.39 -23.87
C LYS A 748 17.30 -19.38 -24.16
N ILE A 749 16.29 -19.80 -24.95
CA ILE A 749 15.05 -19.04 -25.13
C ILE A 749 14.30 -19.05 -23.81
N GLN A 750 13.86 -17.89 -23.38
CA GLN A 750 13.04 -17.69 -22.18
C GLN A 750 11.65 -17.17 -22.56
N ILE A 751 10.61 -17.88 -22.11
CA ILE A 751 9.20 -17.53 -22.30
C ILE A 751 8.40 -17.58 -21.00
N TRP A 752 9.05 -17.96 -19.90
CA TRP A 752 8.47 -18.12 -18.58
C TRP A 752 9.00 -17.08 -17.59
N LYS A 753 8.16 -16.64 -16.66
CA LYS A 753 8.54 -15.79 -15.53
C LYS A 753 7.99 -16.35 -14.22
N ALA A 754 8.51 -15.93 -13.09
CA ALA A 754 7.89 -16.13 -11.79
C ALA A 754 6.70 -15.17 -11.66
N HIS A 755 5.48 -15.73 -11.71
CA HIS A 755 4.25 -14.94 -11.76
C HIS A 755 3.92 -14.31 -10.40
N GLY A 756 3.40 -13.07 -10.42
CA GLY A 756 2.73 -12.46 -9.28
C GLY A 756 1.35 -13.07 -9.04
N TYR A 757 0.80 -12.86 -7.84
CA TYR A 757 -0.49 -13.42 -7.44
C TYR A 757 -1.63 -13.02 -8.39
N ASN A 758 -1.72 -11.75 -8.77
CA ASN A 758 -2.77 -11.25 -9.66
C ASN A 758 -2.77 -11.91 -11.05
N GLN A 759 -1.71 -12.66 -11.39
CA GLN A 759 -1.56 -13.37 -12.65
C GLN A 759 -1.85 -14.87 -12.56
N GLY A 760 -2.46 -15.35 -11.47
CA GLY A 760 -2.71 -16.78 -11.26
C GLY A 760 -3.45 -17.45 -12.41
N GLY A 761 -4.51 -16.83 -12.94
CA GLY A 761 -5.24 -17.35 -14.09
C GLY A 761 -4.39 -17.44 -15.36
N LEU A 762 -3.56 -16.43 -15.64
CA LEU A 762 -2.63 -16.43 -16.77
C LEU A 762 -1.52 -17.50 -16.60
N ALA A 763 -1.03 -17.68 -15.37
CA ALA A 763 -0.05 -18.71 -15.06
C ALA A 763 -0.62 -20.11 -15.33
N ASP A 764 -1.86 -20.38 -14.94
CA ASP A 764 -2.53 -21.65 -15.16
C ASP A 764 -2.78 -21.92 -16.66
N GLU A 765 -3.20 -20.92 -17.43
CA GLU A 765 -3.30 -21.02 -18.89
C GLU A 765 -1.95 -21.38 -19.53
N ARG A 766 -0.86 -20.72 -19.13
CA ARG A 766 0.50 -20.98 -19.62
C ARG A 766 1.01 -22.36 -19.21
N LYS A 767 0.72 -22.81 -17.99
CA LYS A 767 1.00 -24.18 -17.54
C LYS A 767 0.23 -25.23 -18.33
N SER A 768 -1.01 -24.94 -18.78
CA SER A 768 -1.77 -25.84 -19.65
C SER A 768 -1.06 -26.10 -20.99
N ALA A 769 -0.23 -25.14 -21.45
CA ALA A 769 0.63 -25.27 -22.62
C ALA A 769 2.06 -25.73 -22.28
N SER A 770 2.33 -26.12 -21.03
CA SER A 770 3.63 -26.55 -20.50
C SER A 770 4.77 -25.57 -20.80
N MET A 771 4.49 -24.24 -20.69
CA MET A 771 5.47 -23.21 -21.02
C MET A 771 6.60 -23.15 -19.98
N GLU A 772 6.34 -23.50 -18.73
CA GLU A 772 7.30 -23.52 -17.62
C GLU A 772 8.45 -24.53 -17.82
N ILE A 773 8.21 -25.55 -18.64
CA ILE A 773 9.20 -26.58 -18.97
C ILE A 773 9.56 -26.58 -20.45
N ALA A 774 9.25 -25.51 -21.17
CA ALA A 774 9.50 -25.40 -22.59
C ALA A 774 11.00 -25.53 -22.95
N ARG A 775 11.28 -26.17 -24.06
CA ARG A 775 12.65 -26.44 -24.55
C ARG A 775 12.74 -26.20 -26.04
N GLN A 776 13.91 -25.76 -26.47
CA GLN A 776 14.24 -25.62 -27.88
C GLN A 776 14.51 -26.96 -28.55
N LYS A 777 13.93 -27.16 -29.72
CA LYS A 777 14.29 -28.19 -30.68
C LYS A 777 14.90 -27.54 -31.92
N THR A 778 16.16 -27.84 -32.20
CA THR A 778 16.86 -27.35 -33.38
C THR A 778 16.67 -28.34 -34.54
N TYR A 779 16.28 -27.84 -35.71
CA TYR A 779 16.10 -28.62 -36.93
C TYR A 779 17.34 -28.52 -37.81
N SER A 780 17.97 -27.33 -37.88
CA SER A 780 19.21 -27.12 -38.64
C SER A 780 20.04 -25.99 -38.01
N ALA A 781 21.35 -26.05 -38.20
CA ALA A 781 22.29 -24.97 -37.93
C ALA A 781 23.28 -24.92 -39.10
N ILE A 782 23.13 -23.94 -39.97
CA ILE A 782 23.90 -23.82 -41.22
C ILE A 782 24.90 -22.70 -41.06
N VAL A 783 26.19 -23.01 -41.30
CA VAL A 783 27.31 -22.07 -41.18
C VAL A 783 27.62 -21.50 -42.57
N GLU A 784 27.65 -20.17 -42.66
CA GLU A 784 28.00 -19.44 -43.89
C GLU A 784 29.15 -18.49 -43.63
N LYS A 785 30.22 -18.61 -44.36
CA LYS A 785 31.34 -17.63 -44.33
C LYS A 785 31.09 -16.53 -45.35
N LYS A 786 31.08 -15.30 -44.85
CA LYS A 786 31.01 -14.09 -45.66
C LYS A 786 32.36 -13.38 -45.69
N GLU A 787 32.46 -12.34 -46.50
CA GLU A 787 33.70 -11.55 -46.67
C GLU A 787 34.27 -11.05 -45.34
N ASN A 788 33.41 -10.50 -44.45
CA ASN A 788 33.81 -9.86 -43.19
C ASN A 788 33.10 -10.45 -41.95
N SER A 789 32.32 -11.52 -42.10
CA SER A 789 31.55 -12.12 -40.96
C SER A 789 31.36 -13.64 -41.15
N VAL A 790 30.98 -14.28 -40.08
CA VAL A 790 30.50 -15.66 -40.09
C VAL A 790 29.04 -15.67 -39.62
N VAL A 791 28.18 -16.28 -40.41
CA VAL A 791 26.72 -16.36 -40.10
C VAL A 791 26.36 -17.83 -39.80
N ILE A 792 25.61 -18.01 -38.72
CA ILE A 792 24.98 -19.29 -38.42
C ILE A 792 23.48 -19.12 -38.38
N ASN A 793 22.78 -19.77 -39.32
CA ASN A 793 21.32 -19.74 -39.42
C ASN A 793 20.76 -21.01 -38.75
N VAL A 794 19.88 -20.81 -37.77
CA VAL A 794 19.27 -21.88 -36.94
C VAL A 794 17.77 -21.90 -37.15
N SER A 795 17.20 -23.02 -37.59
CA SER A 795 15.77 -23.21 -37.62
C SER A 795 15.32 -23.98 -36.39
N PHE A 796 14.30 -23.53 -35.68
CA PHE A 796 13.93 -24.10 -34.39
C PHE A 796 12.42 -24.16 -34.15
N SER A 797 12.04 -24.94 -33.14
CA SER A 797 10.78 -24.78 -32.40
C SER A 797 11.04 -24.74 -30.89
N HIS A 798 10.12 -24.15 -30.16
CA HIS A 798 10.19 -24.07 -28.70
C HIS A 798 8.84 -24.46 -28.12
N GLY A 799 8.81 -25.35 -27.12
CA GLY A 799 7.58 -25.83 -26.50
C GLY A 799 7.80 -26.87 -25.40
N GLY A 800 6.78 -27.11 -24.63
CA GLY A 800 6.76 -28.00 -23.48
C GLY A 800 6.51 -29.45 -23.86
N ALA A 801 6.51 -30.32 -22.86
CA ALA A 801 6.28 -31.75 -23.00
C ALA A 801 4.81 -32.03 -23.29
N SER A 802 4.57 -33.03 -24.18
CA SER A 802 3.24 -33.56 -24.49
C SER A 802 2.27 -32.57 -25.16
N VAL A 803 2.76 -31.41 -25.59
CA VAL A 803 1.98 -30.37 -26.28
C VAL A 803 2.62 -29.98 -27.62
N VAL A 804 1.84 -29.35 -28.48
CA VAL A 804 2.35 -28.79 -29.75
C VAL A 804 3.28 -27.63 -29.44
N PRO A 805 4.42 -27.43 -30.11
CA PRO A 805 5.30 -26.31 -29.88
C PRO A 805 4.58 -24.97 -29.92
N VAL A 806 4.89 -24.13 -28.92
CA VAL A 806 4.30 -22.79 -28.75
C VAL A 806 4.85 -21.83 -29.81
N ILE A 807 6.15 -21.94 -30.12
CA ILE A 807 6.87 -21.04 -31.02
C ILE A 807 7.59 -21.85 -32.12
N ARG A 808 7.66 -21.28 -33.32
CA ARG A 808 8.51 -21.72 -34.43
C ARG A 808 9.15 -20.53 -35.10
N GLY A 809 10.41 -20.68 -35.53
CA GLY A 809 11.10 -19.59 -36.22
C GLY A 809 12.54 -19.93 -36.54
N ASP A 810 13.25 -18.86 -36.90
CA ASP A 810 14.65 -18.91 -37.26
C ASP A 810 15.45 -17.93 -36.37
N MET A 811 16.67 -18.31 -35.98
CA MET A 811 17.64 -17.44 -35.33
C MET A 811 18.88 -17.30 -36.23
N LYS A 812 19.40 -16.11 -36.31
CA LYS A 812 20.63 -15.80 -37.02
C LYS A 812 21.66 -15.27 -36.03
N PHE A 813 22.81 -15.91 -35.99
CA PHE A 813 24.00 -15.45 -35.29
C PHE A 813 25.00 -14.95 -36.31
N GLU A 814 25.35 -13.65 -36.28
CA GLU A 814 26.34 -13.05 -37.19
C GLU A 814 27.54 -12.55 -36.37
N PHE A 815 28.65 -13.25 -36.50
CA PHE A 815 29.89 -12.99 -35.80
C PHE A 815 30.74 -12.04 -36.66
N ALA A 816 31.04 -10.84 -36.14
CA ALA A 816 31.93 -9.85 -36.75
C ALA A 816 33.36 -10.01 -36.21
N GLY A 817 34.35 -9.54 -36.97
CA GLY A 817 35.73 -9.69 -36.60
C GLY A 817 36.16 -8.91 -35.36
N ASP A 818 35.47 -7.81 -35.06
CA ASP A 818 35.67 -6.98 -33.86
C ASP A 818 35.22 -7.63 -32.55
N GLY A 819 34.64 -8.82 -32.63
CA GLY A 819 34.15 -9.54 -31.48
C GLY A 819 32.65 -9.32 -31.17
N ALA A 820 31.95 -8.57 -31.99
CA ALA A 820 30.49 -8.44 -31.85
C ALA A 820 29.76 -9.63 -32.46
N VAL A 821 28.69 -10.09 -31.79
CA VAL A 821 27.78 -11.10 -32.32
C VAL A 821 26.39 -10.50 -32.38
N LYS A 822 25.87 -10.29 -33.60
CA LYS A 822 24.46 -9.89 -33.79
C LYS A 822 23.59 -11.13 -33.76
N ILE A 823 22.64 -11.18 -32.83
CA ILE A 823 21.62 -12.21 -32.72
C ILE A 823 20.31 -11.61 -33.23
N SER A 824 19.68 -12.29 -34.19
CA SER A 824 18.37 -11.89 -34.70
C SER A 824 17.44 -13.10 -34.64
N VAL A 825 16.27 -12.94 -34.05
CA VAL A 825 15.22 -13.95 -33.96
C VAL A 825 14.05 -13.47 -34.79
N ASP A 826 13.55 -14.29 -35.73
CA ASP A 826 12.30 -14.11 -36.44
C ASP A 826 11.44 -15.36 -36.23
N ALA A 827 10.44 -15.24 -35.39
CA ALA A 827 9.65 -16.36 -34.95
C ALA A 827 8.16 -16.02 -34.85
N LYS A 828 7.33 -17.04 -34.75
CA LYS A 828 5.88 -16.89 -34.58
C LYS A 828 5.38 -17.74 -33.42
N LYS A 829 4.61 -17.11 -32.54
CA LYS A 829 3.77 -17.79 -31.58
C LYS A 829 2.57 -18.40 -32.33
N ARG A 830 2.18 -19.62 -31.97
CA ARG A 830 0.97 -20.26 -32.50
C ARG A 830 -0.27 -19.51 -31.99
N GLU A 831 -1.21 -19.18 -32.87
CA GLU A 831 -2.41 -18.40 -32.54
C GLU A 831 -3.23 -19.00 -31.37
N SER A 832 -3.33 -20.32 -31.31
CA SER A 832 -4.05 -21.06 -30.26
C SER A 832 -3.24 -21.29 -28.99
N ALA A 833 -2.00 -20.80 -28.89
CA ALA A 833 -1.22 -20.86 -27.66
C ALA A 833 -1.59 -19.68 -26.73
N PRO A 834 -1.55 -19.88 -25.41
CA PRO A 834 -1.70 -18.78 -24.47
C PRO A 834 -0.72 -17.64 -24.72
N GLN A 835 -1.03 -16.47 -24.19
CA GLN A 835 -0.16 -15.32 -24.22
C GLN A 835 1.18 -15.63 -23.54
N LEU A 836 2.29 -15.15 -24.11
CA LEU A 836 3.61 -15.34 -23.51
C LEU A 836 3.78 -14.47 -22.26
N ALA A 837 4.51 -14.98 -21.26
CA ALA A 837 4.90 -14.20 -20.09
C ALA A 837 6.05 -13.23 -20.41
N ARG A 838 6.94 -13.67 -21.28
CA ARG A 838 8.06 -12.91 -21.85
C ARG A 838 8.54 -13.60 -23.12
N PHE A 839 9.34 -12.92 -23.91
CA PHE A 839 10.07 -13.56 -25.00
C PHE A 839 11.47 -12.94 -25.10
N GLY A 840 12.48 -13.74 -24.86
CA GLY A 840 13.87 -13.30 -24.92
C GLY A 840 14.87 -14.43 -24.88
N LEU A 841 16.12 -14.04 -24.65
CA LEU A 841 17.23 -14.96 -24.44
C LEU A 841 17.84 -14.74 -23.05
N GLU A 842 18.05 -15.84 -22.33
CA GLU A 842 18.69 -15.88 -21.01
C GLU A 842 20.15 -16.31 -21.18
N PHE A 843 21.06 -15.55 -20.57
CA PHE A 843 22.48 -15.82 -20.49
C PHE A 843 22.90 -16.00 -19.04
N MET A 844 23.54 -17.10 -18.71
CA MET A 844 24.12 -17.32 -17.39
C MET A 844 25.62 -17.01 -17.47
N LEU A 845 26.02 -15.89 -16.86
CA LEU A 845 27.40 -15.44 -16.81
C LEU A 845 28.12 -16.12 -15.64
N THR A 846 29.44 -16.24 -15.79
CA THR A 846 30.30 -16.86 -14.76
C THR A 846 30.34 -16.05 -13.46
N ASP A 847 30.79 -16.70 -12.39
CA ASP A 847 30.98 -16.13 -11.05
C ASP A 847 31.74 -14.78 -11.07
N GLY A 848 31.30 -13.86 -10.20
CA GLY A 848 31.95 -12.55 -10.01
C GLY A 848 31.45 -11.44 -10.96
N MET A 849 30.47 -11.72 -11.81
CA MET A 849 29.84 -10.72 -12.70
C MET A 849 28.75 -9.92 -11.93
N GLU A 850 29.20 -8.96 -11.11
CA GLU A 850 28.38 -8.25 -10.13
C GLU A 850 28.00 -6.82 -10.53
N ASN A 851 28.87 -6.12 -11.31
CA ASN A 851 28.60 -4.74 -11.65
C ASN A 851 27.72 -4.65 -12.90
N MET A 852 26.65 -3.86 -12.84
CA MET A 852 25.78 -3.63 -13.98
C MET A 852 25.66 -2.15 -14.34
N GLU A 853 25.46 -1.87 -15.62
CA GLU A 853 25.07 -0.55 -16.11
C GLU A 853 24.15 -0.68 -17.33
N TYR A 854 23.21 0.24 -17.45
CA TYR A 854 22.24 0.25 -18.57
C TYR A 854 21.77 1.65 -18.88
N PHE A 855 21.24 1.84 -20.09
CA PHE A 855 20.45 3.03 -20.44
C PHE A 855 19.04 2.58 -20.79
N GLY A 856 18.09 2.95 -19.99
CA GLY A 856 16.68 2.58 -20.07
C GLY A 856 15.89 3.21 -18.92
N PHE A 857 14.65 2.79 -18.71
CA PHE A 857 13.87 3.23 -17.57
C PHE A 857 14.40 2.70 -16.24
N GLY A 858 14.67 3.60 -15.30
CA GLY A 858 15.17 3.36 -13.95
C GLY A 858 14.97 4.58 -13.05
N PRO A 859 15.54 4.61 -11.82
CA PRO A 859 16.50 3.65 -11.25
C PRO A 859 15.88 2.34 -10.74
N THR A 860 14.57 2.32 -10.40
CA THR A 860 13.87 1.12 -9.95
C THR A 860 13.50 0.22 -11.13
N GLU A 861 13.08 -1.00 -10.84
CA GLU A 861 12.57 -1.89 -11.86
C GLU A 861 11.38 -1.29 -12.62
N SER A 862 11.26 -1.63 -13.89
CA SER A 862 10.23 -1.09 -14.77
C SER A 862 9.69 -2.13 -15.75
N TYR A 863 8.40 -2.03 -16.03
CA TYR A 863 7.62 -2.94 -16.88
C TYR A 863 6.66 -2.15 -17.75
N PRO A 864 6.03 -2.72 -18.79
CA PRO A 864 5.12 -2.01 -19.68
C PRO A 864 3.99 -1.26 -18.95
N ASP A 865 3.45 -1.82 -17.89
CA ASP A 865 2.37 -1.27 -17.06
C ASP A 865 2.85 -0.54 -15.80
N ARG A 866 4.17 -0.53 -15.53
CA ARG A 866 4.76 0.11 -14.35
C ARG A 866 6.14 0.68 -14.68
N HIS A 867 6.20 1.91 -15.18
CA HIS A 867 7.43 2.62 -15.54
C HIS A 867 7.32 4.15 -15.41
N LYS A 868 6.15 4.68 -15.02
CA LYS A 868 5.97 6.14 -14.94
C LYS A 868 6.78 6.77 -13.82
N ALA A 869 7.09 6.01 -12.76
CA ALA A 869 8.02 6.43 -11.70
C ALA A 869 9.48 6.40 -12.11
N CYS A 870 9.78 5.95 -13.33
CA CYS A 870 11.12 5.84 -13.88
C CYS A 870 11.36 6.89 -14.97
N TYR A 871 12.63 7.22 -15.20
CA TYR A 871 13.05 8.05 -16.31
C TYR A 871 14.22 7.39 -17.05
N LYS A 872 14.43 7.74 -18.31
CA LYS A 872 15.52 7.19 -19.12
C LYS A 872 16.83 7.91 -18.81
N ALA A 873 17.82 7.16 -18.32
CA ALA A 873 19.15 7.67 -18.03
C ALA A 873 20.19 6.54 -18.07
N HIS A 874 21.47 6.90 -17.92
CA HIS A 874 22.54 5.94 -17.75
C HIS A 874 22.69 5.58 -16.28
N PHE A 875 22.14 4.44 -15.89
CA PHE A 875 22.20 3.92 -14.53
C PHE A 875 23.37 2.96 -14.33
N LYS A 876 23.91 2.96 -13.11
CA LYS A 876 24.96 2.05 -12.62
C LYS A 876 24.57 1.53 -11.25
N SER A 877 24.68 0.23 -11.06
CA SER A 877 24.33 -0.47 -9.84
C SER A 877 25.14 -1.76 -9.73
N THR A 878 24.84 -2.54 -8.72
CA THR A 878 25.23 -3.95 -8.65
C THR A 878 24.03 -4.84 -8.95
N VAL A 879 24.29 -6.08 -9.35
CA VAL A 879 23.24 -7.08 -9.57
C VAL A 879 22.48 -7.36 -8.27
N SER A 880 23.21 -7.41 -7.14
CA SER A 880 22.62 -7.61 -5.81
C SER A 880 21.73 -6.44 -5.35
N GLU A 881 22.16 -5.17 -5.59
CA GLU A 881 21.37 -3.98 -5.23
C GLU A 881 20.13 -3.81 -6.11
N ASN A 882 20.15 -4.33 -7.33
CA ASN A 882 19.04 -4.26 -8.26
C ASN A 882 17.87 -5.19 -7.87
N PHE A 883 18.13 -6.21 -7.04
CA PHE A 883 17.14 -7.20 -6.63
C PHE A 883 16.12 -6.61 -5.66
N VAL A 884 14.81 -6.84 -5.92
CA VAL A 884 13.71 -6.44 -5.03
C VAL A 884 13.27 -7.65 -4.19
N PRO A 885 13.45 -7.63 -2.87
CA PRO A 885 13.18 -8.78 -2.00
C PRO A 885 11.68 -8.88 -1.63
N TYR A 886 10.82 -9.13 -2.62
CA TYR A 886 9.40 -9.42 -2.36
C TYR A 886 9.26 -10.62 -1.42
N ILE A 887 8.43 -10.51 -0.38
CA ILE A 887 8.24 -11.56 0.65
C ILE A 887 7.94 -12.92 -0.01
N ARG A 888 7.00 -12.94 -0.93
CA ARG A 888 6.84 -14.04 -1.89
C ARG A 888 7.64 -13.69 -3.14
N PRO A 889 8.74 -14.41 -3.44
CA PRO A 889 9.54 -14.10 -4.61
C PRO A 889 8.75 -14.18 -5.92
N ILE A 890 8.88 -13.14 -6.73
CA ILE A 890 8.30 -13.01 -8.07
C ILE A 890 9.35 -12.51 -9.04
N GLU A 891 9.06 -12.53 -10.35
CA GLU A 891 9.91 -11.86 -11.35
C GLU A 891 10.08 -10.38 -11.01
N ASN A 892 11.31 -9.90 -11.00
CA ASN A 892 11.65 -8.53 -10.61
C ASN A 892 12.92 -8.03 -11.32
N SER A 893 13.37 -6.82 -11.02
CA SER A 893 14.66 -6.26 -11.46
C SER A 893 14.78 -5.99 -12.97
N ALA A 894 13.70 -5.97 -13.75
CA ALA A 894 13.76 -5.65 -15.18
C ALA A 894 13.80 -4.13 -15.41
N HIS A 895 14.46 -3.71 -16.52
CA HIS A 895 14.54 -2.32 -16.97
C HIS A 895 13.98 -2.21 -18.40
N TYR A 896 12.81 -1.61 -18.48
CA TYR A 896 12.03 -1.47 -19.71
C TYR A 896 12.67 -0.47 -20.67
N GLU A 897 12.51 -0.70 -21.98
CA GLU A 897 13.06 0.14 -23.06
C GLU A 897 14.56 0.48 -22.91
N SER A 898 15.36 -0.53 -22.58
CA SER A 898 16.82 -0.37 -22.56
C SER A 898 17.41 -0.47 -23.96
N ILE A 899 18.39 0.39 -24.27
CA ILE A 899 19.14 0.34 -25.55
C ILE A 899 20.49 -0.35 -25.40
N PHE A 900 20.98 -0.41 -24.19
CA PHE A 900 22.08 -1.28 -23.79
C PHE A 900 21.96 -1.70 -22.34
N GLY A 901 22.57 -2.86 -22.03
CA GLY A 901 22.82 -3.36 -20.68
C GLY A 901 24.17 -4.06 -20.64
N ALA A 902 25.00 -3.76 -19.66
CA ALA A 902 26.30 -4.37 -19.49
C ALA A 902 26.45 -4.98 -18.09
N VAL A 903 27.11 -6.14 -18.03
CA VAL A 903 27.44 -6.81 -16.77
C VAL A 903 28.94 -7.12 -16.78
N THR A 904 29.65 -6.72 -15.70
CA THR A 904 31.10 -6.80 -15.60
C THR A 904 31.57 -7.34 -14.25
N ASP A 905 32.78 -7.87 -14.25
CA ASP A 905 33.50 -8.26 -13.02
C ASP A 905 34.10 -7.03 -12.30
N SER A 906 34.77 -7.26 -11.18
CA SER A 906 35.46 -6.23 -10.39
C SER A 906 36.55 -5.46 -11.15
N ASP A 907 37.11 -6.03 -12.25
CA ASP A 907 38.08 -5.38 -13.12
C ASP A 907 37.41 -4.54 -14.22
N GLY A 908 36.05 -4.49 -14.24
CA GLY A 908 35.26 -3.78 -15.25
C GLY A 908 35.17 -4.49 -16.60
N LYS A 909 35.42 -5.82 -16.64
CA LYS A 909 35.41 -6.64 -17.86
C LYS A 909 34.23 -7.60 -17.83
N GLY A 910 33.57 -7.71 -18.97
CA GLY A 910 32.39 -8.58 -19.09
C GLY A 910 31.75 -8.53 -20.46
N LEU A 911 30.43 -8.50 -20.50
CA LEU A 911 29.62 -8.42 -21.71
C LEU A 911 28.72 -7.18 -21.70
N ILE A 912 28.55 -6.61 -22.89
CA ILE A 912 27.52 -5.60 -23.18
C ILE A 912 26.55 -6.14 -24.23
N PHE A 913 25.26 -5.89 -23.99
CA PHE A 913 24.16 -6.16 -24.90
C PHE A 913 23.65 -4.82 -25.43
N THR A 914 23.53 -4.66 -26.74
CA THR A 914 23.13 -3.40 -27.37
C THR A 914 22.11 -3.64 -28.48
N THR A 915 21.19 -2.68 -28.73
CA THR A 915 20.22 -2.77 -29.82
C THR A 915 20.04 -1.44 -30.55
N GLU A 916 19.52 -1.47 -31.76
CA GLU A 916 19.08 -0.29 -32.52
C GLU A 916 17.66 0.16 -32.12
N ASP A 917 16.85 -0.77 -31.60
CA ASP A 917 15.53 -0.52 -31.03
C ASP A 917 15.62 -0.44 -29.50
N SER A 918 14.78 -1.17 -28.79
CA SER A 918 14.84 -1.37 -27.35
C SER A 918 14.59 -2.83 -26.97
N PHE A 919 15.03 -3.21 -25.80
CA PHE A 919 14.70 -4.47 -25.13
C PHE A 919 14.45 -4.25 -23.65
N SER A 920 13.88 -5.21 -22.97
CA SER A 920 13.86 -5.25 -21.52
C SER A 920 15.12 -5.94 -21.03
N PHE A 921 15.94 -5.25 -20.23
CA PHE A 921 17.18 -5.74 -19.64
C PHE A 921 16.95 -6.17 -18.19
N ASN A 922 17.46 -7.34 -17.83
CA ASN A 922 17.41 -7.83 -16.46
C ASN A 922 18.71 -8.55 -16.11
N ALA A 923 19.24 -8.34 -14.91
CA ALA A 923 20.36 -9.06 -14.36
C ALA A 923 20.12 -9.36 -12.87
N MET A 924 20.23 -10.65 -12.48
CA MET A 924 20.01 -11.08 -11.09
C MET A 924 20.77 -12.38 -10.77
N HIS A 925 20.91 -12.70 -9.48
CA HIS A 925 21.51 -13.96 -9.02
C HIS A 925 20.50 -15.10 -8.85
N PHE A 926 19.34 -15.02 -9.51
CA PHE A 926 18.27 -16.00 -9.41
C PHE A 926 17.70 -16.31 -10.79
N THR A 927 17.29 -17.53 -11.03
CA THR A 927 16.48 -17.87 -12.19
C THR A 927 14.99 -17.67 -11.88
N SER A 928 14.15 -17.45 -12.92
CA SER A 928 12.69 -17.39 -12.74
C SER A 928 12.12 -18.65 -12.07
N GLU A 929 12.75 -19.83 -12.32
CA GLU A 929 12.35 -21.08 -11.68
C GLU A 929 12.66 -21.10 -10.17
N MET A 930 13.79 -20.53 -9.74
CA MET A 930 14.13 -20.41 -8.31
C MET A 930 13.13 -19.48 -7.61
N LEU A 931 12.85 -18.33 -8.20
CA LEU A 931 11.87 -17.38 -7.66
C LEU A 931 10.49 -18.00 -7.51
N GLU A 932 9.99 -18.71 -8.54
CA GLU A 932 8.65 -19.32 -8.51
C GLU A 932 8.53 -20.44 -7.45
N LYS A 933 9.57 -21.22 -7.23
CA LYS A 933 9.57 -22.36 -6.31
C LYS A 933 9.76 -21.96 -4.85
N THR A 934 10.38 -20.83 -4.59
CA THR A 934 10.67 -20.38 -3.24
C THR A 934 9.48 -19.62 -2.67
N LEU A 935 9.05 -19.99 -1.47
CA LEU A 935 7.86 -19.41 -0.84
C LEU A 935 8.17 -18.08 -0.12
N HIS A 936 9.39 -17.94 0.41
CA HIS A 936 9.78 -16.77 1.18
C HIS A 936 11.16 -16.26 0.75
N ASP A 937 11.33 -14.95 0.73
CA ASP A 937 12.58 -14.29 0.31
C ASP A 937 13.78 -14.64 1.19
N ASP A 938 13.57 -14.95 2.46
CA ASP A 938 14.60 -15.40 3.40
C ASP A 938 15.05 -16.85 3.16
N GLU A 939 14.40 -17.58 2.27
CA GLU A 939 14.77 -18.93 1.84
C GLU A 939 15.56 -18.95 0.53
N LEU A 940 15.63 -17.81 -0.19
CA LEU A 940 16.39 -17.69 -1.41
C LEU A 940 17.89 -17.85 -1.14
N GLU A 941 18.55 -18.68 -1.96
CA GLU A 941 19.99 -18.86 -1.97
C GLU A 941 20.52 -18.32 -3.31
N PRO A 942 21.22 -17.16 -3.33
CA PRO A 942 21.72 -16.58 -4.58
C PRO A 942 22.75 -17.50 -5.24
N LEU A 943 22.71 -17.57 -6.56
CA LEU A 943 23.74 -18.18 -7.37
C LEU A 943 25.03 -17.36 -7.28
N SER A 944 26.18 -18.00 -7.48
CA SER A 944 27.45 -17.28 -7.72
C SER A 944 27.49 -16.68 -9.12
N GLU A 945 26.75 -17.23 -10.03
CA GLU A 945 26.57 -16.80 -11.40
C GLU A 945 25.57 -15.63 -11.49
N THR A 946 25.62 -14.89 -12.61
CA THR A 946 24.65 -13.86 -12.92
C THR A 946 23.78 -14.29 -14.09
N VAL A 947 22.47 -14.28 -13.88
CA VAL A 947 21.45 -14.55 -14.90
C VAL A 947 21.07 -13.24 -15.57
N VAL A 948 21.37 -13.11 -16.85
CA VAL A 948 21.02 -11.93 -17.67
C VAL A 948 19.93 -12.31 -18.66
N ASN A 949 18.84 -11.57 -18.68
CA ASN A 949 17.77 -11.73 -19.66
C ASN A 949 17.71 -10.51 -20.58
N ILE A 950 17.66 -10.78 -21.88
CA ILE A 950 17.42 -9.78 -22.94
C ILE A 950 16.11 -10.15 -23.61
N ASP A 951 15.07 -9.40 -23.28
CA ASP A 951 13.72 -9.70 -23.74
C ASP A 951 13.23 -8.68 -24.77
N LEU A 952 12.59 -9.19 -25.83
CA LEU A 952 11.82 -8.36 -26.74
C LEU A 952 10.76 -7.59 -25.94
N ARG A 953 10.07 -8.29 -25.08
CA ARG A 953 9.02 -7.74 -24.23
C ARG A 953 8.74 -8.65 -23.04
N HIS A 954 8.39 -8.04 -21.91
CA HIS A 954 7.65 -8.68 -20.83
C HIS A 954 6.14 -8.46 -21.03
N ASP A 955 5.36 -9.40 -20.55
CA ASP A 955 3.97 -9.18 -20.21
C ASP A 955 3.85 -8.22 -19.01
N ILE A 956 2.66 -7.66 -18.81
CA ILE A 956 2.34 -6.81 -17.68
C ILE A 956 2.60 -7.51 -16.34
N LEU A 957 2.82 -6.75 -15.27
CA LEU A 957 2.82 -7.27 -13.90
C LEU A 957 1.41 -7.58 -13.41
N GLY A 958 0.44 -6.85 -13.91
CA GLY A 958 -0.96 -6.98 -13.60
C GLY A 958 -1.43 -6.08 -12.46
N SER A 959 -2.72 -5.83 -12.46
CA SER A 959 -3.48 -5.23 -11.37
C SER A 959 -4.76 -6.04 -11.16
N LYS A 960 -5.53 -5.81 -10.09
CA LYS A 960 -6.80 -6.51 -9.87
C LYS A 960 -7.82 -6.24 -10.99
N SER A 961 -7.69 -5.10 -11.70
CA SER A 961 -8.47 -4.78 -12.88
C SER A 961 -8.16 -5.67 -14.10
N ASP A 962 -7.10 -6.47 -14.12
CA ASP A 962 -6.78 -7.41 -15.19
C ASP A 962 -7.82 -8.52 -15.36
N TYR A 963 -8.61 -8.79 -14.33
CA TYR A 963 -9.81 -9.63 -14.46
C TYR A 963 -10.85 -9.06 -15.46
N TYR A 964 -10.79 -7.76 -15.75
CA TYR A 964 -11.77 -7.03 -16.55
C TYR A 964 -11.26 -6.52 -17.90
N LYS A 965 -10.15 -7.02 -18.42
CA LYS A 965 -9.42 -6.54 -19.60
C LYS A 965 -8.73 -5.19 -19.39
N THR A 966 -7.47 -5.14 -19.69
CA THR A 966 -6.63 -3.95 -19.51
C THR A 966 -7.02 -2.82 -20.43
N TYR A 967 -6.79 -1.62 -19.97
CA TYR A 967 -7.26 -0.36 -20.54
C TYR A 967 -6.37 0.22 -21.62
N GLU A 968 -5.13 -0.24 -21.73
CA GLU A 968 -4.23 0.20 -22.78
C GLU A 968 -3.90 -0.97 -23.71
N PRO A 969 -4.26 -0.88 -25.01
CA PRO A 969 -3.96 -1.95 -25.98
C PRO A 969 -2.47 -2.26 -26.08
N GLU A 970 -1.61 -1.30 -25.73
CA GLU A 970 -0.15 -1.43 -25.73
C GLU A 970 0.36 -2.36 -24.62
N ARG A 971 -0.43 -2.64 -23.60
CA ARG A 971 -0.09 -3.50 -22.45
C ARG A 971 -0.31 -4.96 -22.73
N PHE A 972 -1.26 -5.32 -23.58
CA PHE A 972 -1.46 -6.70 -24.00
C PHE A 972 -0.52 -7.05 -25.14
N TRP A 973 0.14 -8.16 -24.98
CA TRP A 973 0.97 -8.72 -26.02
C TRP A 973 0.18 -9.75 -26.83
N ASP A 974 -0.69 -9.28 -27.73
CA ASP A 974 -1.47 -10.11 -28.64
C ASP A 974 -0.72 -10.45 -29.94
N ASP A 975 0.48 -9.88 -30.12
CA ASP A 975 1.25 -10.09 -31.33
C ASP A 975 1.80 -11.53 -31.40
N ASN A 976 1.54 -12.19 -32.50
CA ASN A 976 2.07 -13.51 -32.78
C ASN A 976 3.45 -13.48 -33.45
N GLU A 977 3.88 -12.31 -33.93
CA GLU A 977 5.20 -12.14 -34.55
C GLU A 977 6.24 -11.73 -33.49
N LEU A 978 7.33 -12.47 -33.43
CA LEU A 978 8.39 -12.32 -32.43
C LEU A 978 9.70 -11.97 -33.15
N LYS A 979 10.01 -10.68 -33.20
CA LYS A 979 11.22 -10.15 -33.88
C LYS A 979 12.12 -9.46 -32.84
N LEU A 980 13.19 -10.14 -32.44
CA LEU A 980 14.19 -9.64 -31.50
C LEU A 980 15.53 -9.53 -32.20
N SER A 981 16.21 -8.40 -32.10
CA SER A 981 17.56 -8.19 -32.63
C SER A 981 18.41 -7.39 -31.69
N PHE A 982 19.57 -7.92 -31.32
CA PHE A 982 20.55 -7.25 -30.47
C PHE A 982 21.97 -7.75 -30.77
N LYS A 983 22.99 -7.02 -30.29
CA LYS A 983 24.39 -7.42 -30.36
C LYS A 983 24.92 -7.76 -28.96
N ILE A 984 25.79 -8.74 -28.87
CA ILE A 984 26.62 -9.05 -27.69
C ILE A 984 28.06 -8.72 -28.05
N SER A 985 28.76 -8.02 -27.18
CA SER A 985 30.19 -7.76 -27.35
C SER A 985 30.94 -7.94 -26.03
N PRO A 986 32.22 -8.39 -26.07
CA PRO A 986 33.10 -8.23 -24.94
C PRO A 986 33.22 -6.75 -24.59
N PHE A 987 33.16 -6.43 -23.30
CA PHE A 987 33.15 -5.07 -22.81
C PHE A 987 34.25 -4.85 -21.77
N ASP A 988 35.03 -3.78 -21.94
CA ASP A 988 36.00 -3.28 -20.97
C ASP A 988 35.66 -1.83 -20.63
N LYS A 989 35.10 -1.60 -19.46
CA LYS A 989 34.65 -0.30 -18.98
C LYS A 989 35.73 0.77 -18.97
N SER A 990 37.02 0.37 -18.97
CA SER A 990 38.15 1.28 -19.01
C SER A 990 38.46 1.81 -20.43
N GLN A 991 37.95 1.15 -21.46
CA GLN A 991 38.29 1.42 -22.86
C GLN A 991 37.09 1.70 -23.75
N ASP A 992 35.96 1.06 -23.46
CA ASP A 992 34.79 1.10 -24.31
C ASP A 992 33.75 2.11 -23.79
N ASN A 993 33.05 2.78 -24.70
CA ASN A 993 31.95 3.68 -24.42
C ASN A 993 30.62 2.97 -24.82
N PRO A 994 29.70 2.66 -23.88
CA PRO A 994 28.50 1.91 -24.20
C PRO A 994 27.56 2.61 -25.19
N PHE A 995 27.63 3.94 -25.30
CA PHE A 995 26.82 4.72 -26.26
C PHE A 995 27.33 4.64 -27.70
N GLU A 996 28.61 4.22 -27.93
CA GLU A 996 29.23 4.10 -29.21
C GLU A 996 29.30 2.65 -29.75
N MET A 997 28.89 1.65 -28.96
CA MET A 997 28.91 0.21 -29.27
C MET A 997 27.56 -0.33 -29.88
#